data_54318d997c34a4cc76d8d58d8a9a2c0c
#
_entry.id   54318d997c34a4cc76d8d58d8a9a2c0c
#
_cell.length_a   1.000
_cell.length_b   1.000
_cell.length_c   1.000
_cell.angle_alpha   90.00
_cell.angle_beta   90.00
_cell.angle_gamma   90.00
#
_symmetry.space_group_name_H-M   'P 1'
#
loop_
_entity.id
_entity.type
_entity.pdbx_description
1 polymer ?
#
loop_
_entity_poly.entity_id
_entity_poly.type
_entity_poly.pdbx_seq_one_letter_code
_entity_poly.pdbx_strand_id
1 'polypeptide(L)'
;MTDSLPTPILFIHHRSELGGAPTSLAYVLRELDREQYDPHVFCPPGPAADLFRSAGATVYTGRVASFTHIWASVYQGRRWLLLLRELLYLVPHLMQLRALLRRQRFAIVHLNDAPLLPAAILVRLHGTPIVSHLRSSLPYGGQDRRSRYIRRVLRWAASASIAINDDVASSYALGSDVVPNAVELDRFRPSDRAEARQQIGIAPTERLVTFFGFLYPSKGFSEFIKAAAELKAAGVKAHYMMVGGAVRSEAYFRTPVGRAVRFLDLARDYESLAHELVRSLGLEGDITFVPFTLTLSTIYQASDVVVAPSRGPELGRPVIEAAASGVPVVATGSRGGAGILLPERTGILAADMLPSTLAAAIGSLLADDERRAAYGAAARAHAEAHFDAAVNARRIEQIYRRLVVPARSGRTPILYVHHRPQLGGAPSSLAYLIANLAPRFEPHVFVPAGPAAELFASVGATVHTGKVAIFAHSWDRPYRGLLWLLATRELLSLPRHLIQLNALMRRHRFPIVHLNDSPLLPAAAVAHRRGAQVVWHLRSALAGEGRDGRSRAILALMDRWGDTAIAIDSDVAARFPTTLPVRIVHNSFRLRDETTGDNRAGRARLGLPEEGRILIGFAGFLRRQKGWPELVAAARILVDKGAPVHFVIMGGGVRSPEWFRTPRGKLLTLTGILSNEESALTELVTASGLQERFTFLPFVRDTAEVYEALDIVTFPNQGVGLGRPVLEAAAHGRPVVASGSSDGADVLLPDVTGLLLEHGSPVEIAAALQTLVTDGALRERFGQAAQAHARTAFDPVLNARRVEAVYDELLAGTIAAPAGPPHQLLKTSDGATNG
;
A
#
# COMPACT_ATOMS: atom_id res chain seq x y z
N MET A 1 25.21 -6.91 25.56
CA MET A 1 25.20 -6.58 24.12
C MET A 1 25.29 -7.91 23.40
N THR A 2 24.19 -8.39 22.82
CA THR A 2 24.16 -9.66 22.08
C THR A 2 24.57 -9.39 20.65
N ASP A 3 25.69 -9.95 20.21
CA ASP A 3 26.21 -9.91 18.84
C ASP A 3 25.19 -10.43 17.83
N SER A 4 24.39 -9.53 17.29
CA SER A 4 23.49 -9.89 16.22
C SER A 4 24.17 -9.67 14.88
N LEU A 5 24.35 -10.73 14.10
CA LEU A 5 24.85 -10.64 12.74
C LEU A 5 24.04 -9.61 11.94
N PRO A 6 24.69 -8.75 11.13
CA PRO A 6 24.01 -7.76 10.34
C PRO A 6 23.01 -8.38 9.35
N THR A 7 21.92 -7.67 9.09
CA THR A 7 20.82 -8.12 8.25
C THR A 7 21.22 -8.14 6.76
N PRO A 8 21.24 -9.30 6.08
CA PRO A 8 21.68 -9.38 4.69
C PRO A 8 20.62 -8.83 3.73
N ILE A 9 21.02 -7.86 2.88
CA ILE A 9 20.19 -7.22 1.85
C ILE A 9 20.79 -7.51 0.48
N LEU A 10 19.98 -8.04 -0.45
CA LEU A 10 20.40 -8.26 -1.83
C LEU A 10 19.94 -7.11 -2.72
N PHE A 11 20.88 -6.39 -3.31
CA PHE A 11 20.64 -5.43 -4.36
C PHE A 11 20.75 -6.10 -5.72
N ILE A 12 19.85 -5.82 -6.66
CA ILE A 12 19.93 -6.32 -8.03
C ILE A 12 20.08 -5.15 -8.98
N HIS A 13 21.13 -5.19 -9.81
CA HIS A 13 21.40 -4.17 -10.81
C HIS A 13 21.62 -4.81 -12.20
N HIS A 14 21.14 -4.13 -13.28
CA HIS A 14 21.05 -4.75 -14.60
C HIS A 14 22.10 -4.29 -15.62
N ARG A 15 22.94 -3.30 -15.29
CA ARG A 15 23.96 -2.76 -16.19
C ARG A 15 25.36 -3.06 -15.72
N SER A 16 26.27 -3.29 -16.66
CA SER A 16 27.70 -3.50 -16.42
C SER A 16 28.49 -2.18 -16.37
N GLU A 17 28.00 -1.16 -17.09
CA GLU A 17 28.69 0.11 -17.27
C GLU A 17 28.47 1.06 -16.09
N LEU A 18 29.40 2.00 -15.91
CA LEU A 18 29.24 3.12 -15.01
C LEU A 18 28.16 4.08 -15.52
N GLY A 19 27.53 4.80 -14.61
CA GLY A 19 26.46 5.77 -14.94
C GLY A 19 25.69 6.19 -13.70
N GLY A 20 24.62 6.95 -13.87
CA GLY A 20 23.87 7.54 -12.76
C GLY A 20 23.31 6.53 -11.76
N ALA A 21 22.68 5.46 -12.23
CA ALA A 21 22.05 4.46 -11.37
C ALA A 21 23.06 3.63 -10.54
N PRO A 22 24.16 3.08 -11.10
CA PRO A 22 25.15 2.37 -10.30
C PRO A 22 25.90 3.31 -9.35
N THR A 23 26.23 4.52 -9.75
CA THR A 23 26.91 5.48 -8.86
C THR A 23 26.03 5.87 -7.67
N SER A 24 24.74 6.15 -7.91
CA SER A 24 23.80 6.44 -6.82
C SER A 24 23.59 5.26 -5.87
N LEU A 25 23.62 4.02 -6.39
CA LEU A 25 23.59 2.83 -5.56
C LEU A 25 24.87 2.69 -4.72
N ALA A 26 26.04 2.93 -5.33
CA ALA A 26 27.32 2.86 -4.62
C ALA A 26 27.40 3.84 -3.45
N TYR A 27 26.85 5.05 -3.59
CA TYR A 27 26.76 6.00 -2.46
C TYR A 27 25.87 5.47 -1.33
N VAL A 28 24.71 4.93 -1.66
CA VAL A 28 23.86 4.27 -0.64
C VAL A 28 24.61 3.12 0.04
N LEU A 29 25.32 2.28 -0.74
CA LEU A 29 26.07 1.15 -0.20
C LEU A 29 27.21 1.57 0.74
N ARG A 30 27.89 2.71 0.51
CA ARG A 30 28.93 3.23 1.40
C ARG A 30 28.39 3.72 2.72
N GLU A 31 27.21 4.38 2.68
CA GLU A 31 26.59 5.04 3.83
C GLU A 31 25.64 4.16 4.63
N LEU A 32 25.41 2.91 4.20
CA LEU A 32 24.61 1.95 4.98
C LEU A 32 25.31 1.61 6.29
N ASP A 33 24.54 1.61 7.39
CA ASP A 33 24.99 1.17 8.69
C ASP A 33 25.39 -0.32 8.65
N ARG A 34 26.71 -0.58 8.72
CA ARG A 34 27.30 -1.92 8.61
C ARG A 34 27.07 -2.78 9.84
N GLU A 35 26.78 -2.21 10.99
CA GLU A 35 26.41 -2.97 12.17
C GLU A 35 25.01 -3.55 12.03
N GLN A 36 24.12 -2.86 11.30
CA GLN A 36 22.74 -3.31 11.10
C GLN A 36 22.54 -4.07 9.78
N TYR A 37 23.28 -3.75 8.71
CA TYR A 37 23.03 -4.26 7.36
C TYR A 37 24.29 -4.81 6.69
N ASP A 38 24.15 -5.98 6.05
CA ASP A 38 25.17 -6.62 5.20
C ASP A 38 24.72 -6.54 3.73
N PRO A 39 25.30 -5.63 2.91
CA PRO A 39 24.88 -5.48 1.53
C PRO A 39 25.57 -6.46 0.59
N HIS A 40 24.74 -7.14 -0.20
CA HIS A 40 25.10 -8.01 -1.29
C HIS A 40 24.57 -7.43 -2.60
N VAL A 41 25.32 -7.56 -3.70
CA VAL A 41 24.88 -7.08 -5.01
C VAL A 41 24.94 -8.21 -6.03
N PHE A 42 23.87 -8.43 -6.78
CA PHE A 42 23.83 -9.28 -7.95
C PHE A 42 23.74 -8.42 -9.22
N CYS A 43 24.77 -8.48 -10.08
CA CYS A 43 24.85 -7.64 -11.27
C CYS A 43 25.65 -8.33 -12.39
N PRO A 44 25.61 -7.82 -13.65
CA PRO A 44 26.53 -8.27 -14.68
C PRO A 44 28.00 -7.95 -14.34
N PRO A 45 28.97 -8.75 -14.84
CA PRO A 45 30.39 -8.41 -14.69
C PRO A 45 30.73 -7.13 -15.46
N GLY A 46 31.66 -6.32 -14.90
CA GLY A 46 32.12 -5.07 -15.50
C GLY A 46 32.36 -3.96 -14.48
N PRO A 47 32.64 -2.73 -14.91
CA PRO A 47 33.02 -1.61 -14.07
C PRO A 47 32.03 -1.28 -12.94
N ALA A 48 30.73 -1.51 -13.15
CA ALA A 48 29.71 -1.33 -12.09
C ALA A 48 29.90 -2.34 -10.95
N ALA A 49 30.31 -3.58 -11.25
CA ALA A 49 30.57 -4.59 -10.22
C ALA A 49 31.77 -4.19 -9.36
N ASP A 50 32.83 -3.63 -9.99
CA ASP A 50 34.03 -3.16 -9.28
C ASP A 50 33.70 -1.95 -8.38
N LEU A 51 32.88 -1.03 -8.88
CA LEU A 51 32.35 0.10 -8.10
C LEU A 51 31.58 -0.38 -6.84
N PHE A 52 30.76 -1.41 -6.94
CA PHE A 52 30.04 -1.94 -5.79
C PHE A 52 30.95 -2.66 -4.80
N ARG A 53 31.98 -3.36 -5.28
CA ARG A 53 33.01 -3.94 -4.39
C ARG A 53 33.78 -2.86 -3.63
N SER A 54 34.17 -1.77 -4.32
CA SER A 54 34.84 -0.62 -3.68
C SER A 54 33.94 0.12 -2.69
N ALA A 55 32.60 -0.01 -2.83
CA ALA A 55 31.62 0.47 -1.86
C ALA A 55 31.36 -0.50 -0.70
N GLY A 56 32.15 -1.60 -0.59
CA GLY A 56 32.10 -2.55 0.51
C GLY A 56 30.96 -3.57 0.42
N ALA A 57 30.37 -3.82 -0.75
CA ALA A 57 29.36 -4.84 -0.90
C ALA A 57 29.94 -6.19 -1.35
N THR A 58 29.33 -7.29 -0.90
CA THR A 58 29.61 -8.63 -1.45
C THR A 58 28.97 -8.76 -2.82
N VAL A 59 29.76 -8.89 -3.90
CA VAL A 59 29.26 -8.85 -5.27
C VAL A 59 29.23 -10.23 -5.93
N TYR A 60 28.05 -10.64 -6.39
CA TYR A 60 27.81 -11.81 -7.22
C TYR A 60 27.62 -11.36 -8.66
N THR A 61 28.46 -11.87 -9.56
CA THR A 61 28.35 -11.55 -10.99
C THR A 61 27.58 -12.62 -11.74
N GLY A 62 26.68 -12.20 -12.62
CA GLY A 62 25.88 -13.09 -13.44
C GLY A 62 25.14 -12.39 -14.56
N ARG A 63 24.39 -13.17 -15.36
CA ARG A 63 23.53 -12.60 -16.39
C ARG A 63 22.27 -12.03 -15.75
N VAL A 64 21.97 -10.77 -16.06
CA VAL A 64 20.76 -10.11 -15.58
C VAL A 64 19.89 -9.73 -16.77
N ALA A 65 18.71 -10.33 -16.84
CA ALA A 65 17.70 -9.99 -17.84
C ALA A 65 16.90 -8.76 -17.40
N SER A 66 16.78 -7.79 -18.26
CA SER A 66 15.96 -6.59 -18.10
C SER A 66 14.85 -6.56 -19.14
N PHE A 67 13.70 -7.13 -18.84
CA PHE A 67 12.66 -7.45 -19.83
C PHE A 67 11.84 -6.27 -20.32
N THR A 68 11.93 -5.14 -19.68
CA THR A 68 11.17 -3.96 -20.08
C THR A 68 12.07 -2.75 -20.06
N HIS A 69 12.60 -2.42 -21.21
CA HIS A 69 13.23 -1.13 -21.37
C HIS A 69 12.19 -0.01 -21.23
N ILE A 70 12.48 0.98 -20.44
CA ILE A 70 11.64 2.14 -20.18
C ILE A 70 11.45 2.99 -21.44
N TRP A 71 12.41 2.93 -22.36
CA TRP A 71 12.41 3.71 -23.61
C TRP A 71 11.44 3.13 -24.63
N ALA A 72 10.43 3.89 -25.00
CA ALA A 72 9.35 3.49 -25.91
C ALA A 72 9.82 2.94 -27.27
N SER A 73 11.03 3.29 -27.71
CA SER A 73 11.57 2.96 -29.05
C SER A 73 12.57 1.79 -29.08
N VAL A 74 12.86 1.15 -27.94
CA VAL A 74 13.97 0.17 -27.87
C VAL A 74 13.73 -1.06 -28.74
N TYR A 75 12.49 -1.50 -28.89
CA TYR A 75 12.15 -2.69 -29.66
C TYR A 75 11.48 -2.38 -31.01
N GLN A 76 11.56 -1.14 -31.50
CA GLN A 76 11.04 -0.77 -32.83
C GLN A 76 12.04 -1.08 -33.94
N GLY A 77 11.53 -1.39 -35.13
CA GLY A 77 12.37 -1.73 -36.28
C GLY A 77 13.23 -2.96 -35.97
N ARG A 78 14.46 -3.01 -36.49
CA ARG A 78 15.44 -4.11 -36.30
C ARG A 78 15.87 -4.30 -34.82
N ARG A 79 15.55 -3.37 -33.94
CA ARG A 79 15.91 -3.44 -32.52
C ARG A 79 15.14 -4.51 -31.74
N TRP A 80 14.09 -5.16 -32.29
CA TRP A 80 13.48 -6.34 -31.70
C TRP A 80 14.49 -7.47 -31.41
N LEU A 81 15.65 -7.49 -32.10
CA LEU A 81 16.74 -8.41 -31.80
C LEU A 81 17.29 -8.27 -30.37
N LEU A 82 17.13 -7.10 -29.73
CA LEU A 82 17.45 -6.91 -28.32
C LEU A 82 16.54 -7.73 -27.42
N LEU A 83 15.29 -7.92 -27.82
CA LEU A 83 14.36 -8.77 -27.08
C LEU A 83 14.80 -10.25 -27.10
N LEU A 84 15.34 -10.71 -28.23
CA LEU A 84 15.90 -12.07 -28.35
C LEU A 84 17.06 -12.26 -27.36
N ARG A 85 17.95 -11.29 -27.26
CA ARG A 85 19.05 -11.30 -26.27
C ARG A 85 18.50 -11.35 -24.84
N GLU A 86 17.48 -10.54 -24.51
CA GLU A 86 16.87 -10.53 -23.17
C GLU A 86 16.21 -11.88 -22.86
N LEU A 87 15.58 -12.51 -23.83
CA LEU A 87 15.02 -13.86 -23.69
C LEU A 87 16.11 -14.93 -23.45
N LEU A 88 17.23 -14.85 -24.17
CA LEU A 88 18.39 -15.73 -23.96
C LEU A 88 19.02 -15.55 -22.56
N TYR A 89 18.94 -14.34 -22.00
CA TYR A 89 19.45 -14.06 -20.65
C TYR A 89 18.44 -14.43 -19.54
N LEU A 90 17.16 -14.59 -19.88
CA LEU A 90 16.11 -14.82 -18.91
C LEU A 90 16.30 -16.10 -18.09
N VAL A 91 16.54 -17.22 -18.78
CA VAL A 91 16.68 -18.53 -18.11
C VAL A 91 17.92 -18.56 -17.21
N PRO A 92 19.14 -18.21 -17.70
CA PRO A 92 20.32 -18.13 -16.85
C PRO A 92 20.15 -17.17 -15.68
N HIS A 93 19.54 -16.00 -15.90
CA HIS A 93 19.24 -15.04 -14.83
C HIS A 93 18.39 -15.66 -13.70
N LEU A 94 17.26 -16.26 -14.08
CA LEU A 94 16.34 -16.86 -13.10
C LEU A 94 16.98 -18.04 -12.36
N MET A 95 17.78 -18.87 -13.06
CA MET A 95 18.50 -20.00 -12.43
C MET A 95 19.56 -19.51 -11.43
N GLN A 96 20.40 -18.54 -11.82
CA GLN A 96 21.45 -17.99 -10.98
C GLN A 96 20.86 -17.26 -9.76
N LEU A 97 19.86 -16.40 -9.97
CA LEU A 97 19.19 -15.69 -8.87
C LEU A 97 18.47 -16.67 -7.92
N ARG A 98 17.80 -17.70 -8.44
CA ARG A 98 17.18 -18.75 -7.62
C ARG A 98 18.21 -19.53 -6.81
N ALA A 99 19.36 -19.86 -7.41
CA ALA A 99 20.44 -20.54 -6.72
C ALA A 99 21.00 -19.69 -5.57
N LEU A 100 21.23 -18.39 -5.82
CA LEU A 100 21.67 -17.43 -4.82
C LEU A 100 20.67 -17.31 -3.65
N LEU A 101 19.38 -17.13 -3.94
CA LEU A 101 18.30 -17.04 -2.93
C LEU A 101 18.13 -18.33 -2.11
N ARG A 102 18.56 -19.49 -2.64
CA ARG A 102 18.54 -20.77 -1.91
C ARG A 102 19.75 -20.95 -1.02
N ARG A 103 20.93 -20.48 -1.46
CA ARG A 103 22.21 -20.61 -0.71
C ARG A 103 22.26 -19.65 0.46
N GLN A 104 21.73 -18.44 0.27
CA GLN A 104 21.77 -17.38 1.28
C GLN A 104 20.39 -16.77 1.47
N ARG A 105 19.99 -16.57 2.71
CA ARG A 105 18.72 -15.94 3.08
C ARG A 105 18.92 -14.44 3.15
N PHE A 106 18.23 -13.71 2.29
CA PHE A 106 18.18 -12.25 2.32
C PHE A 106 16.89 -11.79 2.99
N ALA A 107 17.01 -10.80 3.87
CA ALA A 107 15.88 -10.20 4.53
C ALA A 107 15.06 -9.32 3.56
N ILE A 108 15.75 -8.63 2.66
CA ILE A 108 15.17 -7.75 1.63
C ILE A 108 15.90 -7.99 0.31
N VAL A 109 15.17 -7.86 -0.80
CA VAL A 109 15.76 -7.67 -2.14
C VAL A 109 15.42 -6.27 -2.62
N HIS A 110 16.45 -5.47 -2.89
CA HIS A 110 16.35 -4.12 -3.40
C HIS A 110 16.62 -4.10 -4.91
N LEU A 111 15.60 -3.82 -5.71
CA LEU A 111 15.70 -3.72 -7.16
C LEU A 111 16.11 -2.30 -7.56
N ASN A 112 17.29 -2.17 -8.13
CA ASN A 112 17.84 -0.87 -8.52
C ASN A 112 17.42 -0.48 -9.94
N ASP A 113 16.18 -0.39 -10.21
CA ASP A 113 15.41 0.17 -11.32
C ASP A 113 14.24 -0.75 -11.74
N ALA A 114 13.25 -0.17 -12.43
CA ALA A 114 12.02 -0.84 -12.86
C ALA A 114 12.17 -1.97 -13.91
N PRO A 115 13.17 -1.98 -14.82
CA PRO A 115 13.33 -3.06 -15.81
C PRO A 115 13.58 -4.46 -15.22
N LEU A 116 13.80 -4.58 -13.93
CA LEU A 116 14.07 -5.84 -13.22
C LEU A 116 12.81 -6.69 -12.93
N LEU A 117 11.79 -6.62 -13.80
CA LEU A 117 10.54 -7.39 -13.60
C LEU A 117 10.73 -8.90 -13.47
N PRO A 118 11.63 -9.59 -14.24
CA PRO A 118 11.86 -11.02 -14.04
C PRO A 118 12.37 -11.33 -12.64
N ALA A 119 13.29 -10.53 -12.11
CA ALA A 119 13.77 -10.64 -10.75
C ALA A 119 12.63 -10.39 -9.74
N ALA A 120 11.83 -9.32 -9.95
CA ALA A 120 10.68 -9.01 -9.09
C ALA A 120 9.71 -10.18 -8.96
N ILE A 121 9.37 -10.82 -10.09
CA ILE A 121 8.46 -11.97 -10.12
C ILE A 121 9.06 -13.15 -9.34
N LEU A 122 10.33 -13.50 -9.62
CA LEU A 122 10.99 -14.65 -8.97
C LEU A 122 11.12 -14.42 -7.45
N VAL A 123 11.58 -13.25 -7.03
CA VAL A 123 11.76 -12.90 -5.62
C VAL A 123 10.42 -12.89 -4.89
N ARG A 124 9.36 -12.36 -5.52
CA ARG A 124 8.01 -12.39 -4.97
C ARG A 124 7.50 -13.81 -4.74
N LEU A 125 7.74 -14.71 -5.70
CA LEU A 125 7.40 -16.13 -5.58
C LEU A 125 8.26 -16.85 -4.53
N HIS A 126 9.48 -16.36 -4.30
CA HIS A 126 10.36 -16.86 -3.23
C HIS A 126 9.89 -16.40 -1.84
N GLY A 127 9.12 -15.31 -1.74
CA GLY A 127 8.57 -14.77 -0.49
C GLY A 127 9.48 -13.78 0.24
N THR A 128 10.55 -13.29 -0.38
CA THR A 128 11.40 -12.22 0.18
C THR A 128 10.76 -10.85 -0.12
N PRO A 129 10.69 -9.91 0.84
CA PRO A 129 10.25 -8.55 0.61
C PRO A 129 11.09 -7.85 -0.45
N ILE A 130 10.42 -7.05 -1.26
CA ILE A 130 11.03 -6.32 -2.37
C ILE A 130 10.88 -4.83 -2.15
N VAL A 131 11.99 -4.11 -2.21
CA VAL A 131 12.02 -2.66 -2.40
C VAL A 131 12.31 -2.39 -3.87
N SER A 132 11.41 -1.70 -4.56
CA SER A 132 11.62 -1.28 -5.94
C SER A 132 12.05 0.18 -5.98
N HIS A 133 13.30 0.44 -6.34
CA HIS A 133 13.86 1.79 -6.46
C HIS A 133 13.72 2.27 -7.91
N LEU A 134 12.76 3.14 -8.14
CA LEU A 134 12.37 3.66 -9.44
C LEU A 134 13.28 4.86 -9.80
N ARG A 135 14.10 4.69 -10.84
CA ARG A 135 15.13 5.69 -11.20
C ARG A 135 14.82 6.45 -12.50
N SER A 136 13.71 6.14 -13.15
CA SER A 136 13.25 6.81 -14.36
C SER A 136 11.76 6.72 -14.52
N SER A 137 11.15 7.75 -15.11
CA SER A 137 9.71 7.83 -15.34
C SER A 137 9.24 6.84 -16.40
N LEU A 138 8.01 6.41 -16.33
CA LEU A 138 7.37 5.64 -17.39
C LEU A 138 7.10 6.53 -18.61
N PRO A 139 7.29 5.99 -19.83
CA PRO A 139 6.96 6.73 -21.06
C PRO A 139 5.50 7.20 -21.07
N TYR A 140 5.23 8.33 -21.73
CA TYR A 140 3.90 8.88 -21.91
C TYR A 140 3.09 9.01 -20.61
N GLY A 141 3.76 9.35 -19.50
CA GLY A 141 3.11 9.45 -18.19
C GLY A 141 2.50 8.13 -17.69
N GLY A 142 2.93 7.00 -18.26
CA GLY A 142 2.45 5.68 -17.87
C GLY A 142 1.08 5.28 -18.45
N GLN A 143 0.57 5.95 -19.49
CA GLN A 143 -0.76 5.69 -20.06
C GLN A 143 -0.80 4.50 -21.03
N ASP A 144 0.32 4.10 -21.60
CA ASP A 144 0.40 3.01 -22.58
C ASP A 144 0.20 1.61 -21.95
N ARG A 145 -0.09 0.59 -22.80
CA ARG A 145 -0.36 -0.79 -22.34
C ARG A 145 0.82 -1.41 -21.57
N ARG A 146 2.03 -1.10 -21.99
CA ARG A 146 3.27 -1.62 -21.40
C ARG A 146 3.52 -1.02 -20.02
N SER A 147 3.37 0.28 -19.87
CA SER A 147 3.46 0.98 -18.59
C SER A 147 2.41 0.48 -17.59
N ARG A 148 1.20 0.20 -18.06
CA ARG A 148 0.14 -0.41 -17.24
C ARG A 148 0.53 -1.83 -16.78
N TYR A 149 1.20 -2.62 -17.63
CA TYR A 149 1.70 -3.95 -17.27
C TYR A 149 2.81 -3.84 -16.21
N ILE A 150 3.81 -2.95 -16.42
CA ILE A 150 4.89 -2.70 -15.46
C ILE A 150 4.33 -2.32 -14.09
N ARG A 151 3.41 -1.35 -14.05
CA ARG A 151 2.74 -0.94 -12.80
C ARG A 151 2.00 -2.09 -12.12
N ARG A 152 1.29 -2.93 -12.89
CA ARG A 152 0.58 -4.08 -12.35
C ARG A 152 1.53 -5.08 -11.70
N VAL A 153 2.65 -5.39 -12.36
CA VAL A 153 3.66 -6.32 -11.84
C VAL A 153 4.33 -5.75 -10.59
N LEU A 154 4.77 -4.49 -10.63
CA LEU A 154 5.42 -3.87 -9.48
C LEU A 154 4.46 -3.72 -8.29
N ARG A 155 3.21 -3.32 -8.51
CA ARG A 155 2.19 -3.25 -7.45
C ARG A 155 1.94 -4.60 -6.80
N TRP A 156 2.01 -5.68 -7.57
CA TRP A 156 1.86 -7.04 -7.05
C TRP A 156 3.13 -7.53 -6.35
N ALA A 157 4.32 -7.20 -6.88
CA ALA A 157 5.58 -7.76 -6.42
C ALA A 157 6.23 -6.96 -5.28
N ALA A 158 6.27 -5.63 -5.38
CA ALA A 158 6.98 -4.78 -4.42
C ALA A 158 6.25 -4.71 -3.07
N SER A 159 7.02 -4.77 -2.00
CA SER A 159 6.57 -4.55 -0.62
C SER A 159 6.66 -3.07 -0.24
N ALA A 160 7.62 -2.35 -0.83
CA ALA A 160 7.74 -0.89 -0.81
C ALA A 160 8.33 -0.41 -2.14
N SER A 161 8.09 0.84 -2.46
CA SER A 161 8.67 1.49 -3.64
C SER A 161 9.31 2.82 -3.25
N ILE A 162 10.46 3.11 -3.85
CA ILE A 162 11.20 4.36 -3.71
C ILE A 162 11.24 5.00 -5.08
N ALA A 163 10.99 6.29 -5.16
CA ALA A 163 11.16 7.08 -6.39
C ALA A 163 12.19 8.19 -6.16
N ILE A 164 12.96 8.53 -7.20
CA ILE A 164 14.00 9.56 -7.08
C ILE A 164 13.44 10.99 -7.07
N ASN A 165 12.19 11.18 -7.47
CA ASN A 165 11.45 12.45 -7.41
C ASN A 165 9.93 12.19 -7.57
N ASP A 166 9.14 13.26 -7.44
CA ASP A 166 7.67 13.19 -7.53
C ASP A 166 7.17 12.84 -8.94
N ASP A 167 7.87 13.26 -10.01
CA ASP A 167 7.49 12.92 -11.39
C ASP A 167 7.60 11.42 -11.63
N VAL A 168 8.68 10.80 -11.14
CA VAL A 168 8.86 9.35 -11.18
C VAL A 168 7.79 8.67 -10.33
N ALA A 169 7.56 9.13 -9.09
CA ALA A 169 6.54 8.58 -8.20
C ALA A 169 5.15 8.60 -8.84
N SER A 170 4.77 9.75 -9.40
CA SER A 170 3.49 9.96 -10.07
C SER A 170 3.31 9.07 -11.30
N SER A 171 4.38 8.88 -12.11
CA SER A 171 4.33 8.06 -13.32
C SER A 171 4.02 6.59 -13.04
N TYR A 172 4.44 6.06 -11.87
CA TYR A 172 4.15 4.69 -11.45
C TYR A 172 2.88 4.57 -10.61
N ALA A 173 2.47 5.61 -9.88
CA ALA A 173 1.31 5.60 -8.99
C ALA A 173 1.28 4.38 -8.05
N LEU A 174 2.39 4.12 -7.36
CA LEU A 174 2.58 3.00 -6.43
C LEU A 174 2.56 3.42 -4.95
N GLY A 175 2.39 4.71 -4.65
CA GLY A 175 2.54 5.24 -3.30
C GLY A 175 4.00 5.19 -2.82
N SER A 176 4.94 5.61 -3.71
CA SER A 176 6.37 5.53 -3.44
C SER A 176 6.84 6.57 -2.44
N ASP A 177 7.72 6.17 -1.53
CA ASP A 177 8.53 7.12 -0.76
C ASP A 177 9.47 7.86 -1.73
N VAL A 178 9.59 9.20 -1.61
CA VAL A 178 10.50 9.98 -2.46
C VAL A 178 11.85 10.12 -1.76
N VAL A 179 12.88 9.51 -2.35
CA VAL A 179 14.27 9.63 -1.89
C VAL A 179 15.13 10.02 -3.10
N PRO A 180 15.58 11.28 -3.18
CA PRO A 180 16.38 11.77 -4.29
C PRO A 180 17.69 10.99 -4.48
N ASN A 181 18.26 11.06 -5.68
CA ASN A 181 19.60 10.59 -5.89
C ASN A 181 20.57 11.35 -4.97
N ALA A 182 21.53 10.64 -4.41
CA ALA A 182 22.48 11.16 -3.46
C ALA A 182 23.77 11.62 -4.11
N VAL A 183 24.51 12.49 -3.43
CA VAL A 183 25.87 12.93 -3.77
C VAL A 183 26.75 12.93 -2.52
N GLU A 184 28.04 12.67 -2.69
CA GLU A 184 29.05 12.81 -1.62
C GLU A 184 29.43 14.30 -1.49
N LEU A 185 28.86 15.00 -0.47
CA LEU A 185 29.04 16.44 -0.29
C LEU A 185 30.48 16.84 0.02
N ASP A 186 31.27 15.95 0.60
CA ASP A 186 32.70 16.19 0.87
C ASP A 186 33.54 16.16 -0.41
N ARG A 187 33.16 15.33 -1.36
CA ARG A 187 33.80 15.22 -2.67
C ARG A 187 33.37 16.35 -3.61
N PHE A 188 32.07 16.65 -3.65
CA PHE A 188 31.48 17.71 -4.43
C PHE A 188 31.20 18.90 -3.52
N ARG A 189 32.19 19.73 -3.34
CA ARG A 189 32.11 20.92 -2.49
C ARG A 189 32.64 22.15 -3.24
N PRO A 190 32.21 23.35 -2.91
CA PRO A 190 32.82 24.57 -3.40
C PRO A 190 34.32 24.60 -3.09
N SER A 191 35.12 25.11 -4.01
CA SER A 191 36.55 25.35 -3.82
C SER A 191 36.96 26.60 -4.53
N ASP A 192 38.27 26.98 -4.44
CA ASP A 192 38.82 28.05 -5.26
C ASP A 192 38.72 27.66 -6.75
N ARG A 193 37.90 28.44 -7.47
CA ARG A 193 37.61 28.20 -8.90
C ARG A 193 38.84 28.41 -9.77
N ALA A 194 39.70 29.36 -9.43
CA ALA A 194 40.93 29.66 -10.16
C ALA A 194 41.94 28.51 -10.05
N GLU A 195 42.07 27.95 -8.84
CA GLU A 195 42.91 26.78 -8.60
C GLU A 195 42.35 25.55 -9.34
N ALA A 196 41.04 25.31 -9.27
CA ALA A 196 40.39 24.18 -9.97
C ALA A 196 40.58 24.28 -11.51
N ARG A 197 40.48 25.49 -12.09
CA ARG A 197 40.76 25.73 -13.51
C ARG A 197 42.20 25.42 -13.88
N GLN A 198 43.13 25.86 -13.07
CA GLN A 198 44.54 25.56 -13.32
C GLN A 198 44.83 24.07 -13.32
N GLN A 199 44.18 23.29 -12.42
CA GLN A 199 44.33 21.85 -12.37
C GLN A 199 43.84 21.11 -13.65
N ILE A 200 42.89 21.71 -14.37
CA ILE A 200 42.34 21.15 -15.62
C ILE A 200 42.84 21.85 -16.90
N GLY A 201 43.82 22.72 -16.75
CA GLY A 201 44.46 23.42 -17.89
C GLY A 201 43.64 24.56 -18.51
N ILE A 202 42.72 25.15 -17.75
CA ILE A 202 41.93 26.32 -18.17
C ILE A 202 42.49 27.56 -17.46
N ALA A 203 42.51 28.68 -18.18
CA ALA A 203 43.02 29.96 -17.61
C ALA A 203 42.14 30.38 -16.42
N PRO A 204 42.76 30.89 -15.31
CA PRO A 204 42.01 31.24 -14.09
C PRO A 204 40.88 32.27 -14.32
N THR A 205 41.03 33.15 -15.28
CA THR A 205 40.08 34.24 -15.60
C THR A 205 39.06 33.86 -16.70
N GLU A 206 39.23 32.69 -17.33
CA GLU A 206 38.37 32.27 -18.43
C GLU A 206 37.01 31.73 -17.90
N ARG A 207 35.92 32.14 -18.53
CA ARG A 207 34.60 31.62 -18.21
C ARG A 207 34.43 30.19 -18.71
N LEU A 208 34.00 29.27 -17.88
CA LEU A 208 33.85 27.86 -18.22
C LEU A 208 32.38 27.44 -18.11
N VAL A 209 31.83 26.99 -19.23
CA VAL A 209 30.48 26.43 -19.34
C VAL A 209 30.57 24.93 -19.63
N THR A 210 29.98 24.11 -18.78
CA THR A 210 30.23 22.65 -18.83
C THR A 210 28.96 21.87 -19.05
N PHE A 211 29.03 20.91 -19.97
CA PHE A 211 28.03 19.86 -20.18
C PHE A 211 28.55 18.54 -19.59
N PHE A 212 27.70 17.87 -18.77
CA PHE A 212 28.01 16.55 -18.23
C PHE A 212 27.01 15.51 -18.69
N GLY A 213 27.46 14.44 -19.30
CA GLY A 213 26.60 13.34 -19.67
C GLY A 213 27.05 12.53 -20.87
N PHE A 214 26.34 11.44 -21.13
CA PHE A 214 26.55 10.69 -22.36
C PHE A 214 26.05 11.48 -23.57
N LEU A 215 26.76 11.33 -24.68
CA LEU A 215 26.41 11.93 -25.98
C LEU A 215 25.21 11.22 -26.61
N TYR A 216 24.02 11.47 -26.03
CA TYR A 216 22.72 11.02 -26.56
C TYR A 216 21.88 12.23 -26.98
N PRO A 217 21.10 12.12 -28.07
CA PRO A 217 20.18 13.18 -28.49
C PRO A 217 19.19 13.59 -27.38
N SER A 218 18.80 12.64 -26.53
CA SER A 218 17.93 12.91 -25.39
C SER A 218 18.59 13.73 -24.28
N LYS A 219 19.92 13.84 -24.28
CA LYS A 219 20.69 14.66 -23.33
C LYS A 219 21.07 16.02 -23.90
N GLY A 220 20.72 16.31 -25.15
CA GLY A 220 20.85 17.64 -25.77
C GLY A 220 22.27 18.08 -26.03
N PHE A 221 23.21 17.16 -26.32
CA PHE A 221 24.58 17.51 -26.63
C PHE A 221 24.68 18.40 -27.87
N SER A 222 23.86 18.14 -28.92
CA SER A 222 23.82 18.94 -30.14
C SER A 222 23.27 20.35 -29.90
N GLU A 223 22.29 20.48 -29.05
CA GLU A 223 21.69 21.77 -28.65
C GLU A 223 22.67 22.60 -27.83
N PHE A 224 23.47 21.96 -26.95
CA PHE A 224 24.56 22.62 -26.24
C PHE A 224 25.64 23.15 -27.17
N ILE A 225 26.10 22.36 -28.12
CA ILE A 225 27.10 22.78 -29.10
C ILE A 225 26.60 23.96 -29.96
N LYS A 226 25.35 23.93 -30.40
CA LYS A 226 24.71 25.03 -31.15
C LYS A 226 24.52 26.28 -30.32
N ALA A 227 24.13 26.13 -29.03
CA ALA A 227 24.05 27.26 -28.11
C ALA A 227 25.42 27.94 -27.89
N ALA A 228 26.48 27.16 -27.81
CA ALA A 228 27.85 27.68 -27.76
C ALA A 228 28.21 28.51 -29.02
N ALA A 229 27.80 28.05 -30.21
CA ALA A 229 27.99 28.81 -31.45
C ALA A 229 27.21 30.15 -31.43
N GLU A 230 25.98 30.17 -30.96
CA GLU A 230 25.19 31.40 -30.85
C GLU A 230 25.79 32.39 -29.82
N LEU A 231 26.30 31.91 -28.70
CA LEU A 231 27.00 32.73 -27.70
C LEU A 231 28.30 33.32 -28.28
N LYS A 232 29.07 32.53 -29.03
CA LYS A 232 30.28 32.98 -29.75
C LYS A 232 29.92 34.06 -30.76
N ALA A 233 28.88 33.85 -31.55
CA ALA A 233 28.38 34.83 -32.53
C ALA A 233 27.90 36.13 -31.85
N ALA A 234 27.36 36.06 -30.64
CA ALA A 234 26.97 37.19 -29.83
C ALA A 234 28.17 37.89 -29.11
N GLY A 235 29.41 37.42 -29.35
CA GLY A 235 30.60 37.99 -28.76
C GLY A 235 30.89 37.60 -27.29
N VAL A 236 30.17 36.59 -26.75
CA VAL A 236 30.39 36.12 -25.37
C VAL A 236 31.62 35.21 -25.37
N LYS A 237 32.65 35.63 -24.64
CA LYS A 237 33.90 34.88 -24.46
C LYS A 237 33.73 33.85 -23.34
N ALA A 238 33.71 32.56 -23.71
CA ALA A 238 33.66 31.45 -22.76
C ALA A 238 34.32 30.21 -23.40
N HIS A 239 34.91 29.39 -22.55
CA HIS A 239 35.34 28.06 -22.91
C HIS A 239 34.23 27.10 -22.60
N TYR A 240 34.01 26.12 -23.49
CA TYR A 240 32.96 25.10 -23.31
C TYR A 240 33.64 23.74 -23.11
N MET A 241 33.12 22.97 -22.16
CA MET A 241 33.66 21.65 -21.89
C MET A 241 32.55 20.60 -21.92
N MET A 242 32.75 19.54 -22.65
CA MET A 242 31.86 18.40 -22.74
C MET A 242 32.50 17.21 -22.02
N VAL A 243 31.96 16.88 -20.83
CA VAL A 243 32.46 15.82 -19.94
C VAL A 243 31.58 14.59 -20.07
N GLY A 244 32.17 13.50 -20.46
CA GLY A 244 31.50 12.24 -20.72
C GLY A 244 31.99 11.64 -22.05
N GLY A 245 31.13 10.87 -22.69
CA GLY A 245 31.50 10.27 -23.98
C GLY A 245 30.34 9.46 -24.53
N ALA A 246 30.56 8.85 -25.71
CA ALA A 246 29.60 7.85 -26.18
C ALA A 246 29.76 6.55 -25.39
N VAL A 247 28.66 5.81 -25.16
CA VAL A 247 28.69 4.50 -24.49
C VAL A 247 29.55 3.49 -25.27
N ARG A 248 29.74 3.75 -26.55
CA ARG A 248 30.65 3.00 -27.42
C ARG A 248 31.54 3.98 -28.16
N SER A 249 32.84 3.79 -28.01
CA SER A 249 33.85 4.63 -28.67
C SER A 249 33.86 4.48 -30.20
N GLU A 250 34.39 5.44 -30.91
CA GLU A 250 34.61 5.36 -32.35
C GLU A 250 35.39 4.08 -32.73
N ALA A 251 36.39 3.70 -31.90
CA ALA A 251 37.16 2.47 -32.10
C ALA A 251 36.29 1.21 -32.09
N TYR A 252 35.24 1.16 -31.28
CA TYR A 252 34.28 0.04 -31.31
C TYR A 252 33.58 -0.07 -32.67
N PHE A 253 33.15 1.06 -33.26
CA PHE A 253 32.45 1.06 -34.55
C PHE A 253 33.34 0.70 -35.73
N ARG A 254 34.66 0.74 -35.55
CA ARG A 254 35.65 0.26 -36.54
C ARG A 254 35.80 -1.28 -36.53
N THR A 255 35.39 -1.96 -35.45
CA THR A 255 35.41 -3.42 -35.38
C THR A 255 34.36 -4.07 -36.30
N PRO A 256 34.52 -5.35 -36.73
CA PRO A 256 33.51 -6.05 -37.52
C PRO A 256 32.12 -6.08 -36.82
N VAL A 257 32.08 -6.29 -35.49
CA VAL A 257 30.87 -6.29 -34.69
C VAL A 257 30.26 -4.89 -34.65
N GLY A 258 31.06 -3.85 -34.42
CA GLY A 258 30.64 -2.47 -34.45
C GLY A 258 30.04 -2.02 -35.75
N ARG A 259 30.68 -2.42 -36.90
CA ARG A 259 30.15 -2.18 -38.26
C ARG A 259 28.80 -2.86 -38.46
N ALA A 260 28.66 -4.13 -38.05
CA ALA A 260 27.40 -4.85 -38.14
C ALA A 260 26.28 -4.18 -37.26
N VAL A 261 26.61 -3.78 -36.05
CA VAL A 261 25.69 -3.08 -35.15
C VAL A 261 25.23 -1.73 -35.70
N ARG A 262 26.15 -0.98 -36.36
CA ARG A 262 25.84 0.27 -37.07
C ARG A 262 24.97 0.03 -38.31
N PHE A 263 25.30 -0.98 -39.13
CA PHE A 263 24.53 -1.36 -40.32
C PHE A 263 23.09 -1.79 -39.98
N LEU A 264 22.91 -2.46 -38.85
CA LEU A 264 21.60 -2.87 -38.33
C LEU A 264 20.84 -1.75 -37.61
N ASP A 265 21.39 -0.51 -37.54
CA ASP A 265 20.85 0.64 -36.77
C ASP A 265 20.57 0.32 -35.27
N LEU A 266 21.36 -0.60 -34.73
CA LEU A 266 21.26 -0.97 -33.31
C LEU A 266 22.00 0.01 -32.39
N ALA A 267 23.00 0.73 -32.89
CA ALA A 267 23.67 1.83 -32.21
C ALA A 267 24.24 2.82 -33.21
N ARG A 268 24.40 4.07 -32.79
CA ARG A 268 24.99 5.17 -33.59
C ARG A 268 26.23 5.69 -32.90
N ASP A 269 27.17 6.19 -33.72
CA ASP A 269 28.39 6.85 -33.30
C ASP A 269 28.08 8.34 -33.05
N TYR A 270 27.71 8.64 -31.81
CA TYR A 270 27.44 10.03 -31.44
C TYR A 270 28.69 10.84 -31.13
N GLU A 271 29.84 10.20 -30.88
CA GLU A 271 31.11 10.86 -30.66
C GLU A 271 31.62 11.52 -31.93
N SER A 272 31.67 10.77 -33.02
CA SER A 272 32.00 11.32 -34.34
C SER A 272 31.02 12.42 -34.77
N LEU A 273 29.71 12.25 -34.50
CA LEU A 273 28.72 13.27 -34.81
C LEU A 273 28.94 14.56 -34.02
N ALA A 274 29.32 14.49 -32.74
CA ALA A 274 29.60 15.68 -31.94
C ALA A 274 30.83 16.43 -32.45
N HIS A 275 31.89 15.71 -32.75
CA HIS A 275 33.09 16.32 -33.32
C HIS A 275 32.87 16.96 -34.71
N GLU A 276 32.08 16.30 -35.55
CA GLU A 276 31.70 16.87 -36.86
C GLU A 276 30.87 18.14 -36.71
N LEU A 277 29.94 18.18 -35.77
CA LEU A 277 29.13 19.36 -35.48
C LEU A 277 29.97 20.52 -34.96
N VAL A 278 30.93 20.27 -34.05
CA VAL A 278 31.88 21.27 -33.55
C VAL A 278 32.69 21.88 -34.69
N ARG A 279 33.22 21.03 -35.58
CA ARG A 279 33.97 21.45 -36.76
C ARG A 279 33.10 22.28 -37.72
N SER A 280 31.92 21.83 -38.04
CA SER A 280 30.99 22.52 -38.96
C SER A 280 30.57 23.92 -38.46
N LEU A 281 30.62 24.15 -37.14
CA LEU A 281 30.28 25.43 -36.50
C LEU A 281 31.52 26.27 -36.15
N GLY A 282 32.73 25.83 -36.46
CA GLY A 282 33.99 26.55 -36.23
C GLY A 282 34.30 26.74 -34.74
N LEU A 283 33.99 25.71 -33.88
CA LEU A 283 34.15 25.76 -32.42
C LEU A 283 35.35 24.91 -31.93
N GLU A 284 36.26 24.47 -32.81
CA GLU A 284 37.35 23.54 -32.46
C GLU A 284 38.29 24.08 -31.39
N GLY A 285 38.47 25.41 -31.30
CA GLY A 285 39.25 26.05 -30.23
C GLY A 285 38.47 26.41 -28.96
N ASP A 286 37.16 26.37 -29.01
CA ASP A 286 36.28 26.82 -27.91
C ASP A 286 35.69 25.67 -27.10
N ILE A 287 35.65 24.45 -27.69
CA ILE A 287 35.05 23.26 -27.04
C ILE A 287 36.11 22.18 -26.80
N THR A 288 36.22 21.75 -25.53
CA THR A 288 37.07 20.62 -25.13
C THR A 288 36.23 19.41 -24.78
N PHE A 289 36.55 18.26 -25.33
CA PHE A 289 35.94 16.97 -24.96
C PHE A 289 36.80 16.27 -23.91
N VAL A 290 36.18 15.93 -22.78
CA VAL A 290 36.81 15.19 -21.71
C VAL A 290 36.12 13.82 -21.59
N PRO A 291 36.84 12.72 -21.75
CA PRO A 291 36.25 11.39 -21.57
C PRO A 291 35.76 11.21 -20.12
N PHE A 292 34.92 10.17 -19.90
CA PHE A 292 34.44 9.86 -18.56
C PHE A 292 35.63 9.69 -17.60
N THR A 293 35.68 10.54 -16.55
CA THR A 293 36.79 10.59 -15.59
C THR A 293 36.26 10.45 -14.16
N LEU A 294 37.15 10.01 -13.24
CA LEU A 294 36.86 9.96 -11.81
C LEU A 294 37.09 11.32 -11.10
N THR A 295 37.75 12.29 -11.80
CA THR A 295 38.03 13.65 -11.27
C THR A 295 36.92 14.65 -11.58
N LEU A 296 35.66 14.20 -11.65
CA LEU A 296 34.53 15.08 -12.00
C LEU A 296 34.38 16.27 -11.07
N SER A 297 34.67 16.12 -9.77
CA SER A 297 34.52 17.19 -8.78
C SER A 297 35.33 18.44 -9.13
N THR A 298 36.57 18.29 -9.58
CA THR A 298 37.42 19.41 -10.00
C THR A 298 36.83 20.18 -11.18
N ILE A 299 36.23 19.47 -12.15
CA ILE A 299 35.60 20.13 -13.30
C ILE A 299 34.35 20.89 -12.89
N TYR A 300 33.52 20.33 -11.99
CA TYR A 300 32.40 21.09 -11.42
C TYR A 300 32.89 22.35 -10.69
N GLN A 301 33.90 22.22 -9.84
CA GLN A 301 34.51 23.32 -9.10
C GLN A 301 35.05 24.41 -10.00
N ALA A 302 35.63 24.06 -11.17
CA ALA A 302 36.13 25.00 -12.17
C ALA A 302 35.02 25.73 -12.96
N SER A 303 33.83 25.15 -13.03
CA SER A 303 32.73 25.63 -13.88
C SER A 303 32.04 26.90 -13.35
N ASP A 304 31.65 27.81 -14.24
CA ASP A 304 30.78 28.95 -13.96
C ASP A 304 29.31 28.59 -14.04
N VAL A 305 28.98 27.80 -15.08
CA VAL A 305 27.63 27.34 -15.37
C VAL A 305 27.67 25.89 -15.84
N VAL A 306 26.83 25.06 -15.28
CA VAL A 306 26.58 23.70 -15.77
C VAL A 306 25.30 23.69 -16.60
N VAL A 307 25.36 23.04 -17.77
CA VAL A 307 24.21 22.96 -18.68
C VAL A 307 23.73 21.52 -18.78
N ALA A 308 22.44 21.31 -18.51
CA ALA A 308 21.78 20.02 -18.52
C ALA A 308 20.54 20.02 -19.45
N PRO A 309 20.71 20.08 -20.78
CA PRO A 309 19.64 20.24 -21.75
C PRO A 309 18.98 18.89 -22.07
N SER A 310 18.15 18.38 -21.17
CA SER A 310 17.52 17.05 -21.30
C SER A 310 16.11 17.13 -21.91
N ARG A 311 15.81 16.23 -22.85
CA ARG A 311 14.45 16.05 -23.41
C ARG A 311 13.53 15.25 -22.49
N GLY A 312 14.09 14.62 -21.46
CA GLY A 312 13.32 13.85 -20.49
C GLY A 312 12.83 14.71 -19.32
N PRO A 313 11.83 14.22 -18.58
CA PRO A 313 11.33 14.93 -17.39
C PRO A 313 12.32 14.93 -16.23
N GLU A 314 13.34 14.09 -16.30
CA GLU A 314 14.27 13.87 -15.19
C GLU A 314 15.53 14.72 -15.37
N LEU A 315 15.76 15.61 -14.41
CA LEU A 315 17.05 16.23 -14.23
C LEU A 315 18.02 15.17 -13.65
N GLY A 316 19.11 14.92 -14.37
CA GLY A 316 20.08 13.90 -14.02
C GLY A 316 21.02 14.30 -12.87
N ARG A 317 21.93 13.39 -12.52
CA ARG A 317 22.98 13.61 -11.53
C ARG A 317 23.79 14.89 -11.73
N PRO A 318 24.11 15.35 -12.98
CA PRO A 318 24.86 16.58 -13.16
C PRO A 318 24.28 17.80 -12.45
N VAL A 319 22.95 17.90 -12.31
CA VAL A 319 22.30 19.00 -11.59
C VAL A 319 22.58 18.92 -10.09
N ILE A 320 22.53 17.69 -9.52
CA ILE A 320 22.78 17.46 -8.09
C ILE A 320 24.27 17.69 -7.76
N GLU A 321 25.17 17.22 -8.62
CA GLU A 321 26.63 17.37 -8.46
C GLU A 321 27.08 18.84 -8.63
N ALA A 322 26.49 19.56 -9.58
CA ALA A 322 26.71 20.99 -9.73
C ALA A 322 26.21 21.75 -8.49
N ALA A 323 24.99 21.44 -8.02
CA ALA A 323 24.43 22.07 -6.81
C ALA A 323 25.33 21.83 -5.61
N ALA A 324 25.80 20.60 -5.40
CA ALA A 324 26.72 20.26 -4.31
C ALA A 324 28.07 21.04 -4.42
N SER A 325 28.53 21.30 -5.65
CA SER A 325 29.74 22.07 -5.91
C SER A 325 29.52 23.60 -5.88
N GLY A 326 28.30 24.06 -5.59
CA GLY A 326 27.99 25.51 -5.54
C GLY A 326 27.97 26.15 -6.95
N VAL A 327 27.60 25.41 -7.99
CA VAL A 327 27.56 25.87 -9.38
C VAL A 327 26.12 25.94 -9.87
N PRO A 328 25.67 27.10 -10.39
CA PRO A 328 24.32 27.23 -10.93
C PRO A 328 24.16 26.43 -12.22
N VAL A 329 22.92 25.98 -12.44
CA VAL A 329 22.58 25.11 -13.57
C VAL A 329 21.61 25.81 -14.52
N VAL A 330 21.87 25.68 -15.83
CA VAL A 330 20.85 25.90 -16.87
C VAL A 330 20.34 24.54 -17.31
N ALA A 331 19.10 24.24 -17.04
CA ALA A 331 18.48 22.98 -17.39
C ALA A 331 17.22 23.16 -18.23
N THR A 332 16.84 22.11 -18.97
CA THR A 332 15.54 22.03 -19.65
C THR A 332 14.78 20.80 -19.14
N GLY A 333 13.49 20.77 -19.27
CA GLY A 333 12.64 19.64 -18.88
C GLY A 333 11.26 20.07 -18.45
N SER A 334 10.31 19.15 -18.41
CA SER A 334 8.98 19.46 -17.92
C SER A 334 8.97 19.65 -16.40
N ARG A 335 8.55 20.83 -15.96
CA ARG A 335 8.29 21.18 -14.54
C ARG A 335 9.41 20.96 -13.54
N GLY A 336 10.69 21.03 -14.01
CA GLY A 336 11.82 21.26 -13.13
C GLY A 336 12.17 20.12 -12.18
N GLY A 337 11.97 18.84 -12.59
CA GLY A 337 12.36 17.69 -11.75
C GLY A 337 12.09 17.96 -10.28
N ALA A 338 10.81 18.06 -9.93
CA ALA A 338 10.25 18.53 -8.67
C ALA A 338 11.24 18.53 -7.50
N GLY A 339 11.83 19.68 -7.20
CA GLY A 339 12.73 19.86 -6.07
C GLY A 339 14.22 19.58 -6.32
N ILE A 340 14.66 19.16 -7.53
CA ILE A 340 16.10 19.00 -7.83
C ILE A 340 16.73 20.35 -8.20
N LEU A 341 16.07 21.14 -9.04
CA LEU A 341 16.43 22.51 -9.39
C LEU A 341 15.27 23.41 -8.95
N LEU A 342 15.58 24.46 -8.20
CA LEU A 342 14.63 25.50 -7.83
C LEU A 342 14.81 26.66 -8.83
N PRO A 343 13.87 26.83 -9.80
CA PRO A 343 13.98 27.87 -10.81
C PRO A 343 14.16 29.26 -10.19
N GLU A 344 15.03 30.08 -10.79
CA GLU A 344 15.36 31.45 -10.36
C GLU A 344 15.94 31.54 -8.92
N ARG A 345 16.37 30.41 -8.36
CA ARG A 345 17.04 30.34 -7.05
C ARG A 345 18.32 29.52 -7.07
N THR A 346 18.32 28.34 -7.70
CA THR A 346 19.49 27.45 -7.79
C THR A 346 19.98 27.32 -9.22
N GLY A 347 19.33 27.95 -10.18
CA GLY A 347 19.62 27.92 -11.60
C GLY A 347 18.44 28.41 -12.43
N ILE A 348 18.57 28.24 -13.73
CA ILE A 348 17.53 28.61 -14.70
C ILE A 348 16.92 27.37 -15.33
N LEU A 349 15.59 27.27 -15.29
CA LEU A 349 14.88 26.29 -16.05
C LEU A 349 14.43 26.90 -17.38
N ALA A 350 15.15 26.60 -18.46
CA ALA A 350 14.85 27.09 -19.78
C ALA A 350 13.54 26.49 -20.32
N ALA A 351 12.74 27.31 -21.02
CA ALA A 351 11.40 26.93 -21.46
C ALA A 351 11.40 25.75 -22.45
N ASP A 352 12.44 25.65 -23.27
CA ASP A 352 12.64 24.62 -24.27
C ASP A 352 14.13 24.33 -24.49
N MET A 353 14.43 23.44 -25.42
CA MET A 353 15.80 23.06 -25.79
C MET A 353 16.33 23.78 -27.03
N LEU A 354 15.66 24.83 -27.48
CA LEU A 354 16.20 25.58 -28.62
C LEU A 354 17.57 26.16 -28.28
N PRO A 355 18.55 26.09 -29.20
CA PRO A 355 19.89 26.66 -28.96
C PRO A 355 19.84 28.12 -28.50
N SER A 356 18.96 28.94 -29.07
CA SER A 356 18.78 30.34 -28.71
C SER A 356 18.25 30.53 -27.27
N THR A 357 17.31 29.68 -26.84
CA THR A 357 16.80 29.72 -25.46
C THR A 357 17.90 29.35 -24.46
N LEU A 358 18.67 28.32 -24.78
CA LEU A 358 19.82 27.91 -23.97
C LEU A 358 20.92 28.99 -23.94
N ALA A 359 21.26 29.58 -25.11
CA ALA A 359 22.25 30.62 -25.23
C ALA A 359 21.85 31.86 -24.40
N ALA A 360 20.60 32.29 -24.48
CA ALA A 360 20.09 33.40 -23.68
C ALA A 360 20.20 33.14 -22.16
N ALA A 361 19.79 31.95 -21.70
CA ALA A 361 19.90 31.56 -20.30
C ALA A 361 21.36 31.47 -19.81
N ILE A 362 22.25 30.84 -20.56
CA ILE A 362 23.66 30.76 -20.25
C ILE A 362 24.29 32.17 -20.23
N GLY A 363 24.02 32.96 -21.27
CA GLY A 363 24.54 34.33 -21.40
C GLY A 363 24.11 35.23 -20.23
N SER A 364 22.87 35.13 -19.78
CA SER A 364 22.36 35.88 -18.62
C SER A 364 23.12 35.56 -17.33
N LEU A 365 23.51 34.32 -17.09
CA LEU A 365 24.31 33.92 -15.93
C LEU A 365 25.78 34.33 -16.10
N LEU A 366 26.32 34.30 -17.32
CA LEU A 366 27.72 34.72 -17.54
C LEU A 366 27.91 36.25 -17.39
N ALA A 367 26.85 37.02 -17.69
CA ALA A 367 26.88 38.46 -17.58
C ALA A 367 26.71 39.00 -16.14
N ASP A 368 26.18 38.21 -15.23
CA ASP A 368 25.82 38.65 -13.85
C ASP A 368 26.52 37.75 -12.81
N ASP A 369 27.62 38.23 -12.28
CA ASP A 369 28.47 37.54 -11.30
C ASP A 369 27.77 37.39 -9.95
N GLU A 370 26.99 38.40 -9.53
CA GLU A 370 26.27 38.40 -8.25
C GLU A 370 25.14 37.33 -8.28
N ARG A 371 24.34 37.34 -9.34
CA ARG A 371 23.28 36.34 -9.54
C ARG A 371 23.87 34.95 -9.62
N ARG A 372 24.98 34.76 -10.34
CA ARG A 372 25.63 33.45 -10.44
C ARG A 372 26.13 32.96 -9.09
N ALA A 373 26.73 33.82 -8.29
CA ALA A 373 27.19 33.50 -6.94
C ALA A 373 26.02 33.20 -6.00
N ALA A 374 24.95 33.99 -6.04
CA ALA A 374 23.73 33.77 -5.24
C ALA A 374 23.06 32.43 -5.56
N TYR A 375 22.95 32.14 -6.85
CA TYR A 375 22.34 30.83 -7.27
C TYR A 375 23.24 29.64 -6.87
N GLY A 376 24.56 29.78 -6.99
CA GLY A 376 25.52 28.77 -6.56
C GLY A 376 25.44 28.47 -5.05
N ALA A 377 25.39 29.52 -4.23
CA ALA A 377 25.25 29.42 -2.77
C ALA A 377 23.88 28.74 -2.40
N ALA A 378 22.81 29.19 -3.03
CA ALA A 378 21.48 28.58 -2.82
C ALA A 378 21.43 27.13 -3.28
N ALA A 379 22.10 26.77 -4.39
CA ALA A 379 22.20 25.41 -4.88
C ALA A 379 22.95 24.51 -3.89
N ARG A 380 24.05 24.99 -3.31
CA ARG A 380 24.82 24.26 -2.28
C ARG A 380 23.96 24.01 -1.04
N ALA A 381 23.31 25.03 -0.51
CA ALA A 381 22.43 24.88 0.64
C ALA A 381 21.28 23.89 0.38
N HIS A 382 20.72 23.91 -0.83
CA HIS A 382 19.71 22.96 -1.25
C HIS A 382 20.25 21.52 -1.32
N ALA A 383 21.48 21.33 -1.85
CA ALA A 383 22.11 20.02 -1.92
C ALA A 383 22.41 19.43 -0.53
N GLU A 384 22.87 20.25 0.41
CA GLU A 384 23.11 19.86 1.81
C GLU A 384 21.83 19.40 2.50
N ALA A 385 20.72 20.09 2.26
CA ALA A 385 19.45 19.75 2.87
C ALA A 385 18.79 18.49 2.29
N HIS A 386 19.02 18.17 1.01
CA HIS A 386 18.20 17.19 0.32
C HIS A 386 18.98 16.05 -0.37
N PHE A 387 20.25 16.22 -0.74
CA PHE A 387 20.99 15.30 -1.59
C PHE A 387 22.17 14.60 -0.91
N ASP A 388 22.37 14.84 0.36
CA ASP A 388 23.40 14.18 1.15
C ASP A 388 23.25 12.67 1.15
N ALA A 389 24.35 11.95 0.90
CA ALA A 389 24.36 10.50 0.76
C ALA A 389 23.98 9.80 2.08
N ALA A 390 24.49 10.28 3.21
CA ALA A 390 24.22 9.69 4.52
C ALA A 390 22.75 9.92 4.93
N VAL A 391 22.20 11.12 4.66
CA VAL A 391 20.79 11.41 4.93
C VAL A 391 19.87 10.50 4.11
N ASN A 392 20.17 10.33 2.83
CA ASN A 392 19.36 9.50 1.94
C ASN A 392 19.50 8.00 2.25
N ALA A 393 20.70 7.53 2.65
CA ALA A 393 20.88 6.16 3.15
C ALA A 393 19.99 5.90 4.38
N ARG A 394 19.97 6.82 5.37
CA ARG A 394 19.10 6.72 6.55
C ARG A 394 17.61 6.67 6.19
N ARG A 395 17.16 7.44 5.17
CA ARG A 395 15.76 7.35 4.66
C ARG A 395 15.46 5.98 4.09
N ILE A 396 16.38 5.39 3.34
CA ILE A 396 16.26 4.04 2.80
C ILE A 396 16.25 2.99 3.91
N GLU A 397 17.12 3.15 4.92
CA GLU A 397 17.13 2.27 6.11
C GLU A 397 15.81 2.30 6.90
N GLN A 398 15.16 3.47 7.02
CA GLN A 398 13.84 3.57 7.63
C GLN A 398 12.81 2.73 6.87
N ILE A 399 12.90 2.68 5.52
CA ILE A 399 12.05 1.80 4.71
C ILE A 399 12.40 0.34 4.98
N TYR A 400 13.68 -0.01 5.09
CA TYR A 400 14.11 -1.36 5.43
C TYR A 400 13.63 -1.78 6.82
N ARG A 401 13.73 -0.91 7.83
CA ARG A 401 13.23 -1.18 9.19
C ARG A 401 11.73 -1.48 9.22
N ARG A 402 10.93 -0.82 8.37
CA ARG A 402 9.49 -1.14 8.22
C ARG A 402 9.24 -2.53 7.61
N LEU A 403 10.19 -3.06 6.83
CA LEU A 403 10.06 -4.33 6.11
C LEU A 403 10.76 -5.50 6.81
N VAL A 404 11.86 -5.22 7.49
CA VAL A 404 12.57 -6.18 8.34
C VAL A 404 12.00 -6.06 9.73
N VAL A 405 11.00 -6.86 10.03
CA VAL A 405 10.55 -7.03 11.41
C VAL A 405 11.70 -7.67 12.18
N PRO A 406 12.27 -7.02 13.21
CA PRO A 406 13.30 -7.64 14.01
C PRO A 406 12.74 -8.90 14.65
N ALA A 407 13.34 -10.04 14.40
CA ALA A 407 13.05 -11.29 15.12
C ALA A 407 13.49 -11.24 16.61
N ARG A 408 13.53 -10.04 17.22
CA ARG A 408 14.19 -9.79 18.53
C ARG A 408 13.45 -8.80 19.43
N SER A 409 12.13 -8.74 19.37
CA SER A 409 11.41 -7.93 20.36
C SER A 409 11.11 -8.67 21.67
N GLY A 410 11.47 -9.95 21.81
CA GLY A 410 10.95 -10.79 22.90
C GLY A 410 9.42 -10.96 22.81
N ARG A 411 8.80 -10.47 21.72
CA ARG A 411 7.37 -10.52 21.49
C ARG A 411 6.99 -11.79 20.73
N THR A 412 5.83 -12.31 21.04
CA THR A 412 5.26 -13.46 20.35
C THR A 412 4.53 -13.03 19.08
N PRO A 413 5.01 -13.41 17.88
CA PRO A 413 4.35 -13.02 16.64
C PRO A 413 3.06 -13.83 16.44
N ILE A 414 1.93 -13.14 16.25
CA ILE A 414 0.62 -13.74 15.95
C ILE A 414 0.25 -13.41 14.51
N LEU A 415 -0.08 -14.44 13.71
CA LEU A 415 -0.55 -14.22 12.34
C LEU A 415 -2.08 -14.21 12.30
N TYR A 416 -2.67 -13.09 11.95
CA TYR A 416 -4.08 -12.96 11.63
C TYR A 416 -4.30 -13.16 10.14
N VAL A 417 -5.31 -13.94 9.75
CA VAL A 417 -5.68 -14.10 8.34
C VAL A 417 -7.09 -13.54 8.13
N HIS A 418 -7.24 -12.59 7.20
CA HIS A 418 -8.53 -12.00 6.85
C HIS A 418 -8.76 -12.04 5.34
N HIS A 419 -9.98 -12.37 4.90
CA HIS A 419 -10.26 -12.70 3.50
C HIS A 419 -10.83 -11.56 2.65
N ARG A 420 -11.29 -10.47 3.25
CA ARG A 420 -11.94 -9.36 2.54
C ARG A 420 -11.10 -8.10 2.50
N PRO A 421 -10.98 -7.43 1.34
CA PRO A 421 -10.26 -6.15 1.25
C PRO A 421 -11.10 -4.95 1.68
N GLN A 422 -12.44 -5.10 1.79
CA GLN A 422 -13.36 -4.01 2.15
C GLN A 422 -13.44 -3.82 3.66
N LEU A 423 -13.79 -2.59 4.08
CA LEU A 423 -14.18 -2.29 5.46
C LEU A 423 -15.52 -2.98 5.79
N GLY A 424 -15.77 -3.20 7.06
CA GLY A 424 -17.01 -3.83 7.57
C GLY A 424 -16.82 -4.30 9.01
N GLY A 425 -17.81 -4.97 9.56
CA GLY A 425 -17.81 -5.40 10.96
C GLY A 425 -16.62 -6.26 11.36
N ALA A 426 -16.30 -7.30 10.58
CA ALA A 426 -15.24 -8.24 10.90
C ALA A 426 -13.83 -7.62 10.88
N PRO A 427 -13.40 -6.83 9.85
CA PRO A 427 -12.10 -6.17 9.90
C PRO A 427 -12.03 -5.08 10.97
N SER A 428 -13.10 -4.33 11.22
CA SER A 428 -13.11 -3.32 12.27
C SER A 428 -12.95 -3.93 13.66
N SER A 429 -13.68 -5.02 13.97
CA SER A 429 -13.55 -5.71 15.25
C SER A 429 -12.17 -6.33 15.45
N LEU A 430 -11.56 -6.86 14.37
CA LEU A 430 -10.18 -7.34 14.42
C LEU A 430 -9.19 -6.20 14.64
N ALA A 431 -9.41 -5.03 14.05
CA ALA A 431 -8.55 -3.86 14.25
C ALA A 431 -8.62 -3.36 15.70
N TYR A 432 -9.80 -3.36 16.34
CA TYR A 432 -9.92 -3.05 17.76
C TYR A 432 -9.18 -4.06 18.65
N LEU A 433 -9.25 -5.35 18.34
CA LEU A 433 -8.47 -6.36 19.02
C LEU A 433 -6.97 -6.08 18.92
N ILE A 434 -6.48 -5.87 17.70
CA ILE A 434 -5.05 -5.63 17.41
C ILE A 434 -4.55 -4.36 18.11
N ALA A 435 -5.34 -3.28 18.10
CA ALA A 435 -4.99 -2.00 18.74
C ALA A 435 -4.81 -2.10 20.26
N ASN A 436 -5.46 -3.07 20.91
CA ASN A 436 -5.48 -3.24 22.36
C ASN A 436 -4.72 -4.48 22.85
N LEU A 437 -3.97 -5.13 21.97
CA LEU A 437 -3.09 -6.24 22.36
C LEU A 437 -1.95 -5.76 23.26
N ALA A 438 -1.63 -6.55 24.27
CA ALA A 438 -0.46 -6.30 25.11
C ALA A 438 0.82 -6.25 24.30
N PRO A 439 1.80 -5.40 24.68
CA PRO A 439 3.07 -5.24 23.96
C PRO A 439 3.89 -6.51 23.78
N ARG A 440 3.61 -7.58 24.51
CA ARG A 440 4.26 -8.89 24.37
C ARG A 440 3.85 -9.64 23.12
N PHE A 441 2.76 -9.23 22.44
CA PHE A 441 2.32 -9.80 21.17
C PHE A 441 2.67 -8.89 20.00
N GLU A 442 3.07 -9.49 18.88
CA GLU A 442 3.39 -8.79 17.65
C GLU A 442 2.39 -9.19 16.55
N PRO A 443 1.43 -8.28 16.22
CA PRO A 443 0.39 -8.62 15.25
C PRO A 443 0.88 -8.53 13.81
N HIS A 444 0.78 -9.63 13.09
CA HIS A 444 0.95 -9.71 11.64
C HIS A 444 -0.38 -10.03 10.98
N VAL A 445 -0.74 -9.37 9.89
CA VAL A 445 -2.00 -9.60 9.19
C VAL A 445 -1.76 -9.98 7.74
N PHE A 446 -2.26 -11.16 7.32
CA PHE A 446 -2.29 -11.57 5.92
C PHE A 446 -3.69 -11.30 5.33
N VAL A 447 -3.78 -10.39 4.36
CA VAL A 447 -5.05 -9.84 3.86
C VAL A 447 -4.93 -9.45 2.37
N PRO A 448 -6.02 -9.45 1.56
CA PRO A 448 -6.00 -8.86 0.24
C PRO A 448 -5.74 -7.33 0.30
N ALA A 449 -5.05 -6.80 -0.70
CA ALA A 449 -4.82 -5.35 -0.80
C ALA A 449 -6.14 -4.58 -0.89
N GLY A 450 -6.29 -3.51 -0.10
CA GLY A 450 -7.47 -2.66 -0.05
C GLY A 450 -7.65 -1.97 1.31
N PRO A 451 -8.78 -1.26 1.53
CA PRO A 451 -9.02 -0.45 2.72
C PRO A 451 -8.87 -1.20 4.06
N ALA A 452 -9.16 -2.51 4.11
CA ALA A 452 -8.94 -3.32 5.32
C ALA A 452 -7.44 -3.47 5.64
N ALA A 453 -6.57 -3.56 4.64
CA ALA A 453 -5.12 -3.62 4.84
C ALA A 453 -4.59 -2.30 5.43
N GLU A 454 -5.11 -1.16 4.95
CA GLU A 454 -4.78 0.17 5.47
C GLU A 454 -5.24 0.33 6.92
N LEU A 455 -6.46 -0.14 7.23
CA LEU A 455 -6.99 -0.14 8.59
C LEU A 455 -6.09 -0.94 9.55
N PHE A 456 -5.65 -2.13 9.17
CA PHE A 456 -4.77 -2.93 10.03
C PHE A 456 -3.38 -2.30 10.21
N ALA A 457 -2.85 -1.67 9.18
CA ALA A 457 -1.60 -0.93 9.28
C ALA A 457 -1.72 0.28 10.22
N SER A 458 -2.85 1.00 10.20
CA SER A 458 -3.08 2.17 11.05
C SER A 458 -3.15 1.84 12.55
N VAL A 459 -3.47 0.58 12.90
CA VAL A 459 -3.50 0.10 14.30
C VAL A 459 -2.22 -0.64 14.72
N GLY A 460 -1.14 -0.50 13.96
CA GLY A 460 0.19 -1.01 14.33
C GLY A 460 0.47 -2.46 13.91
N ALA A 461 -0.35 -3.08 13.08
CA ALA A 461 -0.07 -4.42 12.56
C ALA A 461 0.95 -4.41 11.42
N THR A 462 1.81 -5.41 11.37
CA THR A 462 2.63 -5.70 10.19
C THR A 462 1.78 -6.37 9.11
N VAL A 463 1.46 -5.62 8.05
CA VAL A 463 0.52 -6.08 7.02
C VAL A 463 1.23 -6.77 5.86
N HIS A 464 0.80 -7.97 5.55
CA HIS A 464 1.24 -8.78 4.41
C HIS A 464 0.09 -8.89 3.40
N THR A 465 0.23 -8.22 2.26
CA THR A 465 -0.83 -8.26 1.23
C THR A 465 -0.67 -9.47 0.31
N GLY A 466 -1.76 -10.19 0.09
CA GLY A 466 -1.76 -11.37 -0.76
C GLY A 466 -3.15 -11.80 -1.22
N LYS A 467 -3.22 -12.85 -2.02
CA LYS A 467 -4.49 -13.48 -2.35
C LYS A 467 -4.90 -14.39 -1.20
N VAL A 468 -6.10 -14.21 -0.68
CA VAL A 468 -6.67 -15.10 0.32
C VAL A 468 -7.78 -15.90 -0.34
N ALA A 469 -7.57 -17.21 -0.44
CA ALA A 469 -8.58 -18.13 -0.92
C ALA A 469 -9.52 -18.51 0.22
N ILE A 470 -10.80 -18.58 -0.08
CA ILE A 470 -11.85 -19.05 0.82
C ILE A 470 -12.48 -20.28 0.21
N PHE A 471 -12.71 -21.31 0.98
CA PHE A 471 -13.16 -22.61 0.46
C PHE A 471 -14.55 -23.05 0.91
N ALA A 472 -15.24 -22.29 1.67
CA ALA A 472 -16.64 -22.51 2.00
C ALA A 472 -17.24 -21.21 2.47
N HIS A 473 -18.31 -20.81 1.82
CA HIS A 473 -19.08 -19.67 2.27
C HIS A 473 -20.08 -20.10 3.36
N SER A 474 -20.19 -19.30 4.38
CA SER A 474 -21.26 -19.36 5.40
C SER A 474 -22.65 -19.00 4.85
N TRP A 475 -22.82 -18.80 3.54
CA TRP A 475 -24.07 -18.40 2.91
C TRP A 475 -24.91 -19.63 2.54
N ASP A 476 -26.24 -19.51 2.64
CA ASP A 476 -27.17 -20.63 2.44
C ASP A 476 -27.07 -21.33 1.09
N ARG A 477 -26.66 -20.65 0.02
CA ARG A 477 -26.62 -21.23 -1.35
C ARG A 477 -25.43 -20.70 -2.17
N PRO A 478 -24.15 -20.85 -1.74
CA PRO A 478 -23.02 -20.20 -2.41
C PRO A 478 -22.72 -20.72 -3.82
N TYR A 479 -23.07 -21.94 -4.15
CA TYR A 479 -22.69 -22.61 -5.40
C TYR A 479 -23.87 -23.16 -6.21
N ARG A 480 -25.10 -22.69 -5.98
CA ARG A 480 -26.27 -23.07 -6.79
C ARG A 480 -26.45 -22.13 -7.98
N GLY A 481 -26.98 -22.68 -9.09
CA GLY A 481 -27.12 -21.92 -10.35
C GLY A 481 -25.81 -21.43 -10.87
N LEU A 482 -25.77 -20.22 -11.45
CA LEU A 482 -24.56 -19.58 -11.97
C LEU A 482 -23.51 -19.23 -10.88
N LEU A 483 -23.85 -19.33 -9.60
CA LEU A 483 -22.93 -19.07 -8.50
C LEU A 483 -21.80 -20.12 -8.40
N TRP A 484 -21.88 -21.28 -9.08
CA TRP A 484 -20.77 -22.22 -9.18
C TRP A 484 -19.50 -21.59 -9.80
N LEU A 485 -19.64 -20.51 -10.58
CA LEU A 485 -18.51 -19.75 -11.09
C LEU A 485 -17.65 -19.12 -9.96
N LEU A 486 -18.21 -18.92 -8.77
CA LEU A 486 -17.45 -18.48 -7.59
C LEU A 486 -16.46 -19.56 -7.15
N ALA A 487 -16.84 -20.85 -7.23
CA ALA A 487 -15.96 -21.97 -6.91
C ALA A 487 -14.75 -22.02 -7.85
N THR A 488 -14.93 -21.77 -9.15
CA THR A 488 -13.79 -21.70 -10.10
C THR A 488 -12.84 -20.56 -9.78
N ARG A 489 -13.36 -19.39 -9.42
CA ARG A 489 -12.54 -18.25 -8.99
C ARG A 489 -11.75 -18.59 -7.72
N GLU A 490 -12.35 -19.27 -6.77
CA GLU A 490 -11.71 -19.67 -5.51
C GLU A 490 -10.63 -20.71 -5.77
N LEU A 491 -10.89 -21.72 -6.60
CA LEU A 491 -9.92 -22.72 -7.05
C LEU A 491 -8.72 -22.06 -7.77
N LEU A 492 -8.96 -21.11 -8.66
CA LEU A 492 -7.90 -20.36 -9.36
C LEU A 492 -7.05 -19.50 -8.42
N SER A 493 -7.61 -19.05 -7.31
CA SER A 493 -6.88 -18.26 -6.30
C SER A 493 -6.09 -19.13 -5.31
N LEU A 494 -6.46 -20.39 -5.14
CA LEU A 494 -5.93 -21.32 -4.14
C LEU A 494 -4.42 -21.54 -4.26
N PRO A 495 -3.82 -21.84 -5.43
CA PRO A 495 -2.38 -22.06 -5.52
C PRO A 495 -1.56 -20.83 -5.07
N ARG A 496 -2.00 -19.63 -5.46
CA ARG A 496 -1.33 -18.39 -5.07
C ARG A 496 -1.42 -18.14 -3.57
N HIS A 497 -2.59 -18.37 -2.98
CA HIS A 497 -2.78 -18.28 -1.54
C HIS A 497 -1.84 -19.24 -0.79
N LEU A 498 -1.85 -20.52 -1.17
CA LEU A 498 -1.01 -21.53 -0.52
C LEU A 498 0.49 -21.22 -0.62
N ILE A 499 0.96 -20.77 -1.80
CA ILE A 499 2.37 -20.40 -2.01
C ILE A 499 2.73 -19.18 -1.15
N GLN A 500 1.92 -18.12 -1.17
CA GLN A 500 2.21 -16.88 -0.46
C GLN A 500 2.16 -17.07 1.06
N LEU A 501 1.12 -17.70 1.59
CA LEU A 501 0.98 -17.94 3.02
C LEU A 501 2.07 -18.90 3.52
N ASN A 502 2.37 -19.97 2.77
CA ASN A 502 3.43 -20.90 3.12
C ASN A 502 4.81 -20.23 3.11
N ALA A 503 5.10 -19.31 2.18
CA ALA A 503 6.31 -18.54 2.15
C ALA A 503 6.41 -17.58 3.36
N LEU A 504 5.30 -16.91 3.71
CA LEU A 504 5.21 -16.06 4.89
C LEU A 504 5.50 -16.86 6.17
N MET A 505 4.85 -17.99 6.35
CA MET A 505 5.03 -18.85 7.53
C MET A 505 6.40 -19.53 7.60
N ARG A 506 7.10 -19.70 6.48
CA ARG A 506 8.52 -20.14 6.48
C ARG A 506 9.46 -19.06 6.99
N ARG A 507 9.14 -17.82 6.67
CA ARG A 507 9.97 -16.65 7.01
C ARG A 507 9.81 -16.26 8.47
N HIS A 508 8.56 -16.22 8.92
CA HIS A 508 8.19 -15.90 10.30
C HIS A 508 7.63 -17.17 10.93
N ARG A 509 8.26 -17.67 11.97
CA ARG A 509 7.75 -18.82 12.72
C ARG A 509 6.64 -18.34 13.65
N PHE A 510 5.41 -18.30 13.13
CA PHE A 510 4.24 -17.95 13.94
C PHE A 510 3.85 -19.13 14.82
N PRO A 511 3.88 -19.01 16.16
CA PRO A 511 3.36 -20.04 17.04
C PRO A 511 1.84 -20.15 16.95
N ILE A 512 1.15 -19.03 16.71
CA ILE A 512 -0.30 -18.96 16.61
C ILE A 512 -0.72 -18.32 15.29
N VAL A 513 -1.73 -18.92 14.65
CA VAL A 513 -2.44 -18.38 13.49
C VAL A 513 -3.91 -18.17 13.85
N HIS A 514 -4.35 -16.93 13.87
CA HIS A 514 -5.72 -16.52 14.19
C HIS A 514 -6.52 -16.27 12.91
N LEU A 515 -7.50 -17.12 12.64
CA LEU A 515 -8.32 -17.08 11.45
C LEU A 515 -9.59 -16.25 11.71
N ASN A 516 -9.71 -15.13 11.02
CA ASN A 516 -10.80 -14.19 11.22
C ASN A 516 -12.02 -14.55 10.36
N ASP A 517 -12.62 -15.68 10.62
CA ASP A 517 -13.86 -16.27 10.13
C ASP A 517 -13.69 -17.72 9.57
N SER A 518 -14.77 -18.47 9.53
CA SER A 518 -14.83 -19.90 9.16
C SER A 518 -14.43 -20.26 7.70
N PRO A 519 -14.59 -19.39 6.67
CA PRO A 519 -14.19 -19.73 5.29
C PRO A 519 -12.70 -19.92 5.04
N LEU A 520 -11.84 -19.72 6.04
CA LEU A 520 -10.37 -19.70 5.91
C LEU A 520 -9.72 -21.09 6.02
N LEU A 521 -10.43 -22.17 5.68
CA LEU A 521 -9.92 -23.55 5.69
C LEU A 521 -8.56 -23.76 4.99
N PRO A 522 -8.27 -23.13 3.81
CA PRO A 522 -6.96 -23.28 3.19
C PRO A 522 -5.83 -22.70 4.04
N ALA A 523 -6.09 -21.62 4.78
CA ALA A 523 -5.11 -21.03 5.68
C ALA A 523 -4.86 -21.93 6.91
N ALA A 524 -5.92 -22.52 7.47
CA ALA A 524 -5.80 -23.50 8.56
C ALA A 524 -4.91 -24.69 8.17
N ALA A 525 -5.14 -25.26 6.99
CA ALA A 525 -4.34 -26.38 6.50
C ALA A 525 -2.85 -26.06 6.38
N VAL A 526 -2.49 -24.84 5.94
CA VAL A 526 -1.10 -24.39 5.87
C VAL A 526 -0.54 -24.17 7.28
N ALA A 527 -1.29 -23.53 8.17
CA ALA A 527 -0.89 -23.26 9.54
C ALA A 527 -0.60 -24.55 10.31
N HIS A 528 -1.54 -25.48 10.29
CA HIS A 528 -1.41 -26.79 10.93
C HIS A 528 -0.19 -27.58 10.41
N ARG A 529 0.01 -27.64 9.07
CA ARG A 529 1.19 -28.30 8.48
C ARG A 529 2.52 -27.63 8.87
N ARG A 530 2.49 -26.40 9.30
CA ARG A 530 3.66 -25.66 9.78
C ARG A 530 3.89 -25.75 11.28
N GLY A 531 3.04 -26.50 11.98
CA GLY A 531 3.11 -26.66 13.43
C GLY A 531 2.72 -25.40 14.21
N ALA A 532 1.95 -24.50 13.59
CA ALA A 532 1.34 -23.37 14.29
C ALA A 532 0.02 -23.81 14.89
N GLN A 533 -0.31 -23.30 16.07
CA GLN A 533 -1.61 -23.48 16.69
C GLN A 533 -2.64 -22.58 16.02
N VAL A 534 -3.83 -23.11 15.76
CA VAL A 534 -4.86 -22.45 14.97
C VAL A 534 -6.05 -22.06 15.84
N VAL A 535 -6.32 -20.77 15.90
CA VAL A 535 -7.47 -20.17 16.56
C VAL A 535 -8.49 -19.80 15.50
N TRP A 536 -9.69 -20.35 15.58
CA TRP A 536 -10.83 -19.93 14.78
C TRP A 536 -11.58 -18.81 15.47
N HIS A 537 -11.68 -17.63 14.86
CA HIS A 537 -12.56 -16.57 15.34
C HIS A 537 -13.83 -16.54 14.48
N LEU A 538 -14.88 -17.16 14.98
CA LEU A 538 -16.16 -17.35 14.32
C LEU A 538 -16.98 -16.06 14.38
N ARG A 539 -17.17 -15.43 13.22
CA ARG A 539 -17.86 -14.13 13.12
C ARG A 539 -19.20 -14.20 12.42
N SER A 540 -19.56 -15.37 11.95
CA SER A 540 -20.83 -15.65 11.29
C SER A 540 -21.22 -17.11 11.53
N ALA A 541 -22.49 -17.36 11.70
CA ALA A 541 -23.00 -18.71 11.90
C ALA A 541 -22.91 -19.57 10.63
N LEU A 542 -22.86 -20.90 10.79
CA LEU A 542 -22.98 -21.83 9.67
C LEU A 542 -24.42 -21.86 9.17
N ALA A 543 -24.57 -21.87 7.84
CA ALA A 543 -25.88 -22.12 7.24
C ALA A 543 -26.39 -23.51 7.57
N GLY A 544 -27.73 -23.64 7.74
CA GLY A 544 -28.36 -24.92 7.98
C GLY A 544 -27.97 -25.59 9.31
N GLU A 545 -27.57 -24.80 10.32
CA GLU A 545 -27.26 -25.28 11.68
C GLU A 545 -26.23 -26.41 11.74
N GLY A 546 -25.34 -26.46 10.75
CA GLY A 546 -24.31 -27.52 10.68
C GLY A 546 -24.79 -28.89 10.25
N ARG A 547 -26.08 -29.05 9.91
CA ARG A 547 -26.68 -30.39 9.61
C ARG A 547 -26.51 -30.86 8.17
N ASP A 548 -26.22 -29.94 7.24
CA ASP A 548 -25.99 -30.31 5.83
C ASP A 548 -24.57 -30.91 5.60
N GLY A 549 -24.41 -31.65 4.50
CA GLY A 549 -23.16 -32.37 4.21
C GLY A 549 -21.94 -31.44 4.08
N ARG A 550 -22.16 -30.21 3.61
CA ARG A 550 -21.09 -29.21 3.47
C ARG A 550 -20.66 -28.66 4.84
N SER A 551 -21.61 -28.29 5.66
CA SER A 551 -21.34 -27.79 7.02
C SER A 551 -20.65 -28.85 7.86
N ARG A 552 -21.05 -30.14 7.75
CA ARG A 552 -20.33 -31.24 8.39
C ARG A 552 -18.88 -31.38 7.91
N ALA A 553 -18.61 -31.21 6.62
CA ALA A 553 -17.26 -31.26 6.08
C ALA A 553 -16.41 -30.06 6.59
N ILE A 554 -16.98 -28.86 6.69
CA ILE A 554 -16.32 -27.69 7.27
C ILE A 554 -15.96 -27.97 8.73
N LEU A 555 -16.92 -28.43 9.54
CA LEU A 555 -16.69 -28.73 10.95
C LEU A 555 -15.62 -29.81 11.14
N ALA A 556 -15.66 -30.89 10.37
CA ALA A 556 -14.64 -31.94 10.42
C ALA A 556 -13.22 -31.43 10.07
N LEU A 557 -13.12 -30.48 9.13
CA LEU A 557 -11.83 -29.88 8.80
C LEU A 557 -11.39 -28.82 9.84
N MET A 558 -12.33 -28.09 10.43
CA MET A 558 -12.06 -27.19 11.54
C MET A 558 -11.53 -27.97 12.76
N ASP A 559 -12.21 -29.06 13.13
CA ASP A 559 -11.79 -29.94 14.22
C ASP A 559 -10.41 -30.58 13.98
N ARG A 560 -10.13 -30.93 12.72
CA ARG A 560 -8.85 -31.53 12.33
C ARG A 560 -7.67 -30.57 12.37
N TRP A 561 -7.87 -29.30 12.03
CA TRP A 561 -6.79 -28.32 11.84
C TRP A 561 -6.81 -27.18 12.85
N GLY A 562 -7.82 -27.12 13.72
CA GLY A 562 -7.94 -26.13 14.77
C GLY A 562 -7.51 -26.67 16.12
N ASP A 563 -7.12 -25.76 17.01
CA ASP A 563 -6.79 -26.07 18.40
C ASP A 563 -7.85 -25.48 19.34
N THR A 564 -8.47 -24.36 18.98
CA THR A 564 -9.56 -23.72 19.74
C THR A 564 -10.39 -22.82 18.83
N ALA A 565 -11.57 -22.43 19.30
CA ALA A 565 -12.45 -21.49 18.65
C ALA A 565 -12.87 -20.36 19.59
N ILE A 566 -13.01 -19.15 19.05
CA ILE A 566 -13.59 -17.98 19.69
C ILE A 566 -14.84 -17.62 18.92
N ALA A 567 -16.01 -17.60 19.56
CA ALA A 567 -17.28 -17.16 18.98
C ALA A 567 -17.59 -15.73 19.46
N ILE A 568 -18.21 -14.93 18.58
CA ILE A 568 -18.52 -13.53 18.92
C ILE A 568 -19.73 -13.38 19.81
N ASP A 569 -20.58 -14.39 19.90
CA ASP A 569 -21.77 -14.46 20.76
C ASP A 569 -22.20 -15.91 20.97
N SER A 570 -23.18 -16.13 21.85
CA SER A 570 -23.73 -17.45 22.16
C SER A 570 -24.49 -18.08 20.98
N ASP A 571 -25.14 -17.26 20.13
CA ASP A 571 -25.85 -17.75 18.94
C ASP A 571 -24.86 -18.33 17.89
N VAL A 572 -23.77 -17.63 17.63
CA VAL A 572 -22.70 -18.15 16.77
C VAL A 572 -22.09 -19.42 17.37
N ALA A 573 -21.83 -19.45 18.69
CA ALA A 573 -21.28 -20.63 19.34
C ALA A 573 -22.19 -21.85 19.20
N ALA A 574 -23.49 -21.70 19.43
CA ALA A 574 -24.49 -22.76 19.35
C ALA A 574 -24.60 -23.39 17.95
N ARG A 575 -24.34 -22.60 16.89
CA ARG A 575 -24.43 -23.02 15.48
C ARG A 575 -23.14 -23.61 14.90
N PHE A 576 -22.10 -23.73 15.73
CA PHE A 576 -20.87 -24.43 15.39
C PHE A 576 -20.68 -25.63 16.33
N PRO A 577 -21.35 -26.76 16.08
CA PRO A 577 -21.21 -27.97 16.89
C PRO A 577 -19.84 -28.63 16.62
N THR A 578 -18.77 -27.93 17.00
CA THR A 578 -17.37 -28.37 16.91
C THR A 578 -16.95 -29.10 18.16
N THR A 579 -15.97 -30.00 18.06
CA THR A 579 -15.34 -30.67 19.21
C THR A 579 -14.24 -29.80 19.85
N LEU A 580 -13.90 -28.67 19.24
CA LEU A 580 -12.91 -27.74 19.76
C LEU A 580 -13.43 -27.02 21.02
N PRO A 581 -12.54 -26.65 21.94
CA PRO A 581 -12.88 -25.72 23.02
C PRO A 581 -13.34 -24.37 22.43
N VAL A 582 -14.57 -23.95 22.76
CA VAL A 582 -15.12 -22.65 22.32
C VAL A 582 -15.13 -21.67 23.47
N ARG A 583 -14.62 -20.47 23.22
CA ARG A 583 -14.71 -19.31 24.14
C ARG A 583 -15.59 -18.23 23.49
N ILE A 584 -16.45 -17.59 24.30
CA ILE A 584 -17.24 -16.44 23.80
C ILE A 584 -16.47 -15.16 24.12
N VAL A 585 -16.12 -14.42 23.08
CA VAL A 585 -15.54 -13.08 23.17
C VAL A 585 -16.25 -12.16 22.20
N HIS A 586 -17.03 -11.24 22.73
CA HIS A 586 -17.84 -10.35 21.91
C HIS A 586 -17.02 -9.44 21.00
N ASN A 587 -17.63 -9.02 19.91
CA ASN A 587 -17.08 -7.96 19.09
C ASN A 587 -16.92 -6.69 19.91
N SER A 588 -15.81 -6.01 19.69
CA SER A 588 -15.50 -4.78 20.42
C SER A 588 -15.67 -3.55 19.54
N PHE A 589 -15.88 -2.41 20.21
CA PHE A 589 -15.78 -1.14 19.54
C PHE A 589 -15.44 -0.02 20.53
N ARG A 590 -15.14 1.19 20.03
CA ARG A 590 -14.70 2.30 20.88
C ARG A 590 -15.83 2.83 21.73
N LEU A 591 -15.72 2.68 23.05
CA LEU A 591 -16.61 3.34 24.00
C LEU A 591 -16.17 4.81 24.14
N ARG A 592 -17.13 5.72 24.24
CA ARG A 592 -16.87 7.12 24.61
C ARG A 592 -17.18 7.29 26.09
N ASP A 593 -16.32 8.08 26.78
CA ASP A 593 -16.46 8.29 28.24
C ASP A 593 -17.66 9.17 28.60
N GLU A 594 -18.12 10.04 27.67
CA GLU A 594 -19.28 10.89 27.87
C GLU A 594 -20.17 10.91 26.64
N THR A 595 -21.45 10.55 26.79
CA THR A 595 -22.50 10.95 25.87
C THR A 595 -22.87 12.41 26.22
N THR A 596 -22.44 13.34 25.37
CA THR A 596 -22.97 14.72 25.48
C THR A 596 -24.45 14.66 25.21
N GLY A 597 -25.26 14.92 26.23
CA GLY A 597 -26.71 14.73 26.19
C GLY A 597 -27.50 15.67 25.25
N ASP A 598 -26.82 16.41 24.38
CA ASP A 598 -27.50 17.29 23.45
C ASP A 598 -27.63 16.63 22.06
N ASN A 599 -28.74 15.90 21.90
CA ASN A 599 -29.14 15.29 20.64
C ASN A 599 -29.43 16.35 19.53
N ARG A 600 -29.76 17.60 19.89
CA ARG A 600 -30.20 18.65 18.98
C ARG A 600 -29.09 19.08 18.03
N ALA A 601 -27.91 19.36 18.56
CA ALA A 601 -26.78 19.80 17.74
C ALA A 601 -26.35 18.74 16.70
N GLY A 602 -26.41 17.46 17.07
CA GLY A 602 -26.19 16.34 16.15
C GLY A 602 -27.25 16.23 15.07
N ARG A 603 -28.52 16.40 15.45
CA ARG A 603 -29.67 16.38 14.50
C ARG A 603 -29.57 17.48 13.46
N ALA A 604 -29.29 18.71 13.90
CA ALA A 604 -29.13 19.85 13.01
C ALA A 604 -28.02 19.63 11.95
N ARG A 605 -26.85 19.16 12.39
CA ARG A 605 -25.72 18.88 11.48
C ARG A 605 -26.04 17.78 10.46
N LEU A 606 -26.84 16.81 10.84
CA LEU A 606 -27.26 15.68 9.98
C LEU A 606 -28.51 15.99 9.14
N GLY A 607 -29.10 17.19 9.29
CA GLY A 607 -30.32 17.57 8.58
C GLY A 607 -31.54 16.75 9.02
N LEU A 608 -31.55 16.27 10.27
CA LEU A 608 -32.62 15.46 10.86
C LEU A 608 -33.61 16.35 11.60
N PRO A 609 -34.89 15.91 11.77
CA PRO A 609 -35.86 16.64 12.59
C PRO A 609 -35.36 16.89 14.01
N GLU A 610 -35.33 18.15 14.43
CA GLU A 610 -34.77 18.53 15.73
C GLU A 610 -35.75 18.26 16.88
N GLU A 611 -37.03 18.51 16.68
CA GLU A 611 -38.09 18.39 17.70
C GLU A 611 -39.36 17.69 17.17
N GLY A 612 -40.20 17.24 18.09
CA GLY A 612 -41.52 16.71 17.78
C GLY A 612 -41.60 15.32 17.18
N ARG A 613 -40.44 14.67 16.93
CA ARG A 613 -40.37 13.29 16.40
C ARG A 613 -39.37 12.44 17.15
N ILE A 614 -39.70 11.18 17.36
CA ILE A 614 -38.79 10.15 17.85
C ILE A 614 -38.04 9.59 16.66
N LEU A 615 -36.70 9.69 16.69
CA LEU A 615 -35.83 9.23 15.65
C LEU A 615 -35.47 7.75 15.82
N ILE A 616 -35.86 6.92 14.87
CA ILE A 616 -35.63 5.47 14.86
C ILE A 616 -34.60 5.15 13.82
N GLY A 617 -33.43 4.68 14.24
CA GLY A 617 -32.32 4.37 13.35
C GLY A 617 -32.28 2.91 12.90
N PHE A 618 -31.98 2.70 11.64
CA PHE A 618 -31.56 1.40 11.07
C PHE A 618 -30.17 1.56 10.49
N ALA A 619 -29.24 0.69 10.89
CA ALA A 619 -27.85 0.78 10.46
C ALA A 619 -27.34 -0.52 9.83
N GLY A 620 -26.50 -0.38 8.79
CA GLY A 620 -25.81 -1.51 8.18
C GLY A 620 -25.92 -1.59 6.67
N PHE A 621 -25.30 -2.65 6.09
CA PHE A 621 -25.48 -2.92 4.68
C PHE A 621 -26.92 -3.30 4.35
N LEU A 622 -27.49 -2.64 3.34
CA LEU A 622 -28.83 -2.93 2.86
C LEU A 622 -28.85 -4.32 2.19
N ARG A 623 -29.48 -5.25 2.87
CA ARG A 623 -29.83 -6.59 2.36
C ARG A 623 -31.22 -6.93 2.90
N ARG A 624 -32.06 -7.58 2.12
CA ARG A 624 -33.40 -7.99 2.54
C ARG A 624 -33.42 -8.75 3.86
N GLN A 625 -32.44 -9.65 4.04
CA GLN A 625 -32.26 -10.42 5.28
C GLN A 625 -32.02 -9.55 6.53
N LYS A 626 -31.69 -8.27 6.37
CA LYS A 626 -31.56 -7.33 7.49
C LYS A 626 -32.88 -6.68 7.92
N GLY A 627 -33.99 -7.06 7.27
CA GLY A 627 -35.35 -6.70 7.68
C GLY A 627 -35.75 -5.27 7.34
N TRP A 628 -35.11 -4.64 6.35
CA TRP A 628 -35.53 -3.32 5.92
C TRP A 628 -36.94 -3.30 5.29
N PRO A 629 -37.42 -4.37 4.55
CA PRO A 629 -38.79 -4.39 4.06
C PRO A 629 -39.81 -4.44 5.21
N GLU A 630 -39.52 -5.26 6.23
CA GLU A 630 -40.35 -5.41 7.42
C GLU A 630 -40.41 -4.09 8.22
N LEU A 631 -39.28 -3.36 8.26
CA LEU A 631 -39.23 -2.05 8.89
C LEU A 631 -40.10 -1.02 8.17
N VAL A 632 -40.10 -0.98 6.83
CA VAL A 632 -40.95 -0.06 6.05
C VAL A 632 -42.44 -0.38 6.29
N ALA A 633 -42.79 -1.64 6.33
CA ALA A 633 -44.15 -2.06 6.64
C ALA A 633 -44.54 -1.71 8.09
N ALA A 634 -43.66 -1.88 9.06
CA ALA A 634 -43.88 -1.47 10.47
C ALA A 634 -43.99 0.07 10.60
N ALA A 635 -43.18 0.81 9.83
CA ALA A 635 -43.24 2.27 9.77
C ALA A 635 -44.65 2.75 9.30
N ARG A 636 -45.21 2.07 8.28
CA ARG A 636 -46.58 2.38 7.81
C ARG A 636 -47.62 2.20 8.92
N ILE A 637 -47.53 1.09 9.64
CA ILE A 637 -48.45 0.82 10.77
C ILE A 637 -48.34 1.92 11.85
N LEU A 638 -47.14 2.37 12.18
CA LEU A 638 -46.92 3.42 13.18
C LEU A 638 -47.46 4.79 12.72
N VAL A 639 -47.18 5.13 11.45
CA VAL A 639 -47.64 6.40 10.87
C VAL A 639 -49.16 6.44 10.76
N ASP A 640 -49.82 5.32 10.41
CA ASP A 640 -51.29 5.21 10.36
C ASP A 640 -51.93 5.36 11.75
N LYS A 641 -51.23 4.97 12.82
CA LYS A 641 -51.62 5.22 14.20
C LYS A 641 -51.32 6.63 14.70
N GLY A 642 -50.76 7.50 13.88
CA GLY A 642 -50.41 8.88 14.23
C GLY A 642 -49.15 9.00 15.09
N ALA A 643 -48.30 7.97 15.17
CA ALA A 643 -47.10 8.02 15.97
C ALA A 643 -46.11 9.11 15.48
N PRO A 644 -45.50 9.92 16.37
CA PRO A 644 -44.59 11.00 16.01
C PRO A 644 -43.17 10.46 15.71
N VAL A 645 -43.04 9.62 14.67
CA VAL A 645 -41.79 8.91 14.35
C VAL A 645 -41.16 9.46 13.10
N HIS A 646 -39.83 9.33 13.01
CA HIS A 646 -39.00 9.54 11.82
C HIS A 646 -37.90 8.48 11.75
N PHE A 647 -37.72 7.91 10.59
CA PHE A 647 -36.78 6.80 10.37
C PHE A 647 -35.51 7.30 9.72
N VAL A 648 -34.36 6.91 10.27
CA VAL A 648 -33.04 7.25 9.76
C VAL A 648 -32.34 5.98 9.31
N ILE A 649 -32.15 5.87 8.01
CA ILE A 649 -31.46 4.73 7.41
C ILE A 649 -30.01 5.10 7.20
N MET A 650 -29.10 4.45 7.94
CA MET A 650 -27.65 4.65 7.82
C MET A 650 -27.01 3.45 7.15
N GLY A 651 -26.42 3.69 5.98
CA GLY A 651 -25.75 2.65 5.21
C GLY A 651 -26.05 2.72 3.74
N GLY A 652 -25.55 1.73 3.00
CA GLY A 652 -25.72 1.68 1.56
C GLY A 652 -25.70 0.26 1.04
N GLY A 653 -25.97 0.12 -0.27
CA GLY A 653 -25.81 -1.14 -0.98
C GLY A 653 -24.34 -1.60 -1.03
N VAL A 654 -24.11 -2.89 -1.28
CA VAL A 654 -22.77 -3.47 -1.48
C VAL A 654 -22.02 -2.82 -2.65
N ARG A 655 -22.77 -2.18 -3.55
CA ARG A 655 -22.29 -1.40 -4.69
C ARG A 655 -23.14 -0.14 -4.82
N SER A 656 -22.56 0.94 -5.34
CA SER A 656 -23.30 2.18 -5.58
C SER A 656 -24.37 2.00 -6.68
N PRO A 657 -25.45 2.79 -6.66
CA PRO A 657 -26.47 2.76 -7.70
C PRO A 657 -25.90 2.96 -9.12
N GLU A 658 -24.88 3.81 -9.28
CA GLU A 658 -24.21 4.06 -10.57
C GLU A 658 -23.51 2.79 -11.09
N TRP A 659 -22.95 1.99 -10.19
CA TRP A 659 -22.32 0.73 -10.58
C TRP A 659 -23.31 -0.23 -11.23
N PHE A 660 -24.56 -0.29 -10.76
CA PHE A 660 -25.63 -1.12 -11.34
C PHE A 660 -26.05 -0.66 -12.74
N ARG A 661 -25.79 0.59 -13.10
CA ARG A 661 -26.02 1.12 -14.46
C ARG A 661 -24.94 0.68 -15.46
N THR A 662 -23.79 0.20 -15.01
CA THR A 662 -22.74 -0.33 -15.89
C THR A 662 -23.17 -1.62 -16.59
N PRO A 663 -22.59 -1.99 -17.76
CA PRO A 663 -22.91 -3.25 -18.44
C PRO A 663 -22.72 -4.49 -17.54
N ARG A 664 -21.72 -4.49 -16.68
CA ARG A 664 -21.48 -5.54 -15.69
C ARG A 664 -22.54 -5.57 -14.59
N GLY A 665 -22.92 -4.42 -14.10
CA GLY A 665 -23.97 -4.27 -13.10
C GLY A 665 -25.30 -4.79 -13.63
N LYS A 666 -25.69 -4.36 -14.82
CA LYS A 666 -26.92 -4.82 -15.50
C LYS A 666 -26.94 -6.35 -15.71
N LEU A 667 -25.82 -6.92 -16.18
CA LEU A 667 -25.72 -8.37 -16.37
C LEU A 667 -25.88 -9.13 -15.04
N LEU A 668 -25.23 -8.69 -13.96
CA LEU A 668 -25.31 -9.35 -12.67
C LEU A 668 -26.68 -9.17 -11.99
N THR A 669 -27.39 -8.09 -12.27
CA THR A 669 -28.77 -7.89 -11.85
C THR A 669 -29.71 -8.81 -12.64
N LEU A 670 -29.56 -8.89 -13.96
CA LEU A 670 -30.38 -9.75 -14.84
C LEU A 670 -30.22 -11.24 -14.48
N THR A 671 -29.02 -11.64 -14.07
CA THR A 671 -28.76 -13.03 -13.64
C THR A 671 -29.20 -13.31 -12.19
N GLY A 672 -29.76 -12.33 -11.46
CA GLY A 672 -30.18 -12.48 -10.06
C GLY A 672 -29.02 -12.64 -9.07
N ILE A 673 -27.77 -12.44 -9.52
CA ILE A 673 -26.57 -12.57 -8.66
C ILE A 673 -26.45 -11.40 -7.68
N LEU A 674 -26.84 -10.20 -8.11
CA LEU A 674 -26.82 -8.98 -7.28
C LEU A 674 -28.12 -8.19 -7.49
N SER A 675 -28.61 -7.57 -6.42
CA SER A 675 -29.75 -6.66 -6.42
C SER A 675 -29.30 -5.26 -5.98
N ASN A 676 -29.96 -4.23 -6.54
CA ASN A 676 -29.80 -2.85 -6.09
C ASN A 676 -30.75 -2.58 -4.92
N GLU A 677 -30.36 -2.98 -3.73
CA GLU A 677 -31.20 -2.90 -2.53
C GLU A 677 -31.50 -1.44 -2.12
N GLU A 678 -30.62 -0.50 -2.44
CA GLU A 678 -30.79 0.91 -2.13
C GLU A 678 -31.92 1.52 -2.94
N SER A 679 -31.97 1.24 -4.26
CA SER A 679 -33.09 1.65 -5.10
C SER A 679 -34.40 0.95 -4.70
N ALA A 680 -34.35 -0.34 -4.39
CA ALA A 680 -35.53 -1.11 -3.96
C ALA A 680 -36.14 -0.58 -2.65
N LEU A 681 -35.29 -0.19 -1.67
CA LEU A 681 -35.74 0.43 -0.44
C LEU A 681 -36.39 1.80 -0.71
N THR A 682 -35.75 2.65 -1.53
CA THR A 682 -36.30 3.96 -1.87
C THR A 682 -37.63 3.84 -2.60
N GLU A 683 -37.73 2.89 -3.55
CA GLU A 683 -39.00 2.60 -4.26
C GLU A 683 -40.11 2.14 -3.30
N LEU A 684 -39.78 1.25 -2.35
CA LEU A 684 -40.76 0.75 -1.37
C LEU A 684 -41.23 1.87 -0.45
N VAL A 685 -40.32 2.73 0.04
CA VAL A 685 -40.69 3.90 0.87
C VAL A 685 -41.60 4.83 0.11
N THR A 686 -41.28 5.08 -1.19
CA THR A 686 -42.12 5.94 -2.06
C THR A 686 -43.49 5.33 -2.31
N ALA A 687 -43.55 4.04 -2.65
CA ALA A 687 -44.83 3.34 -2.87
C ALA A 687 -45.68 3.26 -1.60
N SER A 688 -45.06 3.30 -0.43
CA SER A 688 -45.76 3.34 0.86
C SER A 688 -46.18 4.75 1.31
N GLY A 689 -45.85 5.81 0.56
CA GLY A 689 -46.20 7.20 0.90
C GLY A 689 -45.47 7.71 2.15
N LEU A 690 -44.22 7.22 2.41
CA LEU A 690 -43.49 7.50 3.65
C LEU A 690 -42.26 8.41 3.44
N GLN A 691 -42.12 9.08 2.28
CA GLN A 691 -40.92 9.84 1.92
C GLN A 691 -40.56 10.90 2.97
N GLU A 692 -41.53 11.60 3.54
CA GLU A 692 -41.31 12.62 4.56
C GLU A 692 -41.00 12.06 5.96
N ARG A 693 -41.05 10.76 6.10
CA ARG A 693 -40.79 10.05 7.36
C ARG A 693 -39.46 9.29 7.35
N PHE A 694 -38.71 9.33 6.21
CA PHE A 694 -37.44 8.65 6.07
C PHE A 694 -36.34 9.61 5.65
N THR A 695 -35.19 9.54 6.32
CA THR A 695 -33.95 10.17 5.89
C THR A 695 -32.90 9.08 5.61
N PHE A 696 -32.25 9.18 4.45
CA PHE A 696 -31.20 8.28 4.03
C PHE A 696 -29.86 8.96 4.23
N LEU A 697 -29.01 8.43 5.10
CA LEU A 697 -27.66 8.92 5.32
C LEU A 697 -26.66 8.03 4.56
N PRO A 698 -25.65 8.62 3.90
CA PRO A 698 -24.61 7.84 3.22
C PRO A 698 -23.82 7.03 4.24
N PHE A 699 -23.03 6.05 3.73
CA PHE A 699 -22.10 5.32 4.59
C PHE A 699 -21.04 6.26 5.17
N VAL A 700 -21.04 6.44 6.49
CA VAL A 700 -20.07 7.23 7.24
C VAL A 700 -19.09 6.33 7.99
N ARG A 701 -17.83 6.75 8.11
CA ARG A 701 -16.78 5.99 8.83
C ARG A 701 -16.95 6.09 10.36
N ASP A 702 -17.29 7.28 10.84
CA ASP A 702 -17.61 7.53 12.26
C ASP A 702 -19.14 7.59 12.40
N THR A 703 -19.71 6.54 12.99
CA THR A 703 -21.14 6.39 13.17
C THR A 703 -21.65 7.01 14.48
N ALA A 704 -20.73 7.48 15.34
CA ALA A 704 -21.07 7.97 16.68
C ALA A 704 -22.07 9.12 16.65
N GLU A 705 -21.85 10.12 15.80
CA GLU A 705 -22.73 11.29 15.66
C GLU A 705 -24.15 10.89 15.27
N VAL A 706 -24.28 9.87 14.42
CA VAL A 706 -25.61 9.38 14.01
C VAL A 706 -26.31 8.68 15.19
N TYR A 707 -25.60 7.78 15.90
CA TYR A 707 -26.21 7.11 17.08
C TYR A 707 -26.55 8.10 18.19
N GLU A 708 -25.78 9.15 18.39
CA GLU A 708 -26.09 10.22 19.36
C GLU A 708 -27.35 11.00 18.98
N ALA A 709 -27.64 11.16 17.70
CA ALA A 709 -28.86 11.83 17.23
C ALA A 709 -30.14 10.99 17.36
N LEU A 710 -30.01 9.66 17.42
CA LEU A 710 -31.14 8.73 17.49
C LEU A 710 -31.74 8.60 18.89
N ASP A 711 -33.03 8.23 18.99
CA ASP A 711 -33.73 7.89 20.22
C ASP A 711 -33.86 6.38 20.41
N ILE A 712 -34.07 5.64 19.32
CA ILE A 712 -34.24 4.18 19.29
C ILE A 712 -33.45 3.63 18.11
N VAL A 713 -32.85 2.46 18.25
CA VAL A 713 -32.24 1.73 17.14
C VAL A 713 -33.05 0.46 16.88
N THR A 714 -33.30 0.18 15.62
CA THR A 714 -33.97 -1.06 15.22
C THR A 714 -33.09 -1.92 14.34
N PHE A 715 -33.09 -3.22 14.61
CA PHE A 715 -32.33 -4.21 13.82
C PHE A 715 -33.21 -5.46 13.61
N PRO A 716 -34.23 -5.37 12.72
CA PRO A 716 -35.20 -6.43 12.49
C PRO A 716 -34.64 -7.52 11.59
N ASN A 717 -33.49 -8.10 11.96
CA ASN A 717 -32.74 -9.08 11.17
C ASN A 717 -33.55 -10.39 11.01
N GLN A 718 -33.76 -10.82 9.78
CA GLN A 718 -34.39 -12.10 9.44
C GLN A 718 -33.35 -13.24 9.34
N GLY A 719 -32.08 -12.93 9.58
CA GLY A 719 -30.97 -13.85 9.59
C GLY A 719 -30.46 -14.12 10.99
N VAL A 720 -29.39 -14.87 11.08
CA VAL A 720 -28.72 -15.25 12.32
C VAL A 720 -27.79 -14.13 12.84
N GLY A 721 -27.78 -13.96 14.15
CA GLY A 721 -26.86 -13.08 14.90
C GLY A 721 -27.30 -11.62 14.95
N LEU A 722 -27.12 -11.01 16.10
CA LEU A 722 -27.28 -9.60 16.31
C LEU A 722 -26.02 -8.89 15.82
N GLY A 723 -26.15 -8.00 14.87
CA GLY A 723 -25.03 -7.35 14.20
C GLY A 723 -24.41 -6.21 15.02
N ARG A 724 -23.28 -5.65 14.53
CA ARG A 724 -22.63 -4.46 15.11
C ARG A 724 -23.58 -3.29 15.47
N PRO A 725 -24.64 -2.99 14.71
CA PRO A 725 -25.54 -1.91 15.08
C PRO A 725 -26.12 -2.02 16.49
N VAL A 726 -26.35 -3.24 16.99
CA VAL A 726 -26.85 -3.45 18.36
C VAL A 726 -25.79 -3.07 19.40
N LEU A 727 -24.53 -3.44 19.14
CA LEU A 727 -23.41 -3.11 20.03
C LEU A 727 -23.13 -1.60 20.02
N GLU A 728 -23.17 -0.97 18.85
CA GLU A 728 -22.95 0.46 18.68
C GLU A 728 -24.07 1.27 19.34
N ALA A 729 -25.33 0.85 19.18
CA ALA A 729 -26.47 1.45 19.88
C ALA A 729 -26.30 1.37 21.39
N ALA A 730 -25.95 0.19 21.90
CA ALA A 730 -25.77 -0.03 23.35
C ALA A 730 -24.69 0.91 23.91
N ALA A 731 -23.58 1.09 23.23
CA ALA A 731 -22.54 1.97 23.72
C ALA A 731 -22.92 3.46 23.73
N HIS A 732 -23.80 3.84 22.82
CA HIS A 732 -24.36 5.20 22.82
C HIS A 732 -25.61 5.33 23.71
N GLY A 733 -25.90 4.33 24.54
CA GLY A 733 -27.04 4.35 25.44
C GLY A 733 -28.39 4.43 24.73
N ARG A 734 -28.47 3.81 23.52
CA ARG A 734 -29.73 3.76 22.76
C ARG A 734 -30.39 2.40 22.92
N PRO A 735 -31.69 2.38 23.32
CA PRO A 735 -32.45 1.14 23.41
C PRO A 735 -32.61 0.53 22.03
N VAL A 736 -32.61 -0.80 21.95
CA VAL A 736 -32.68 -1.53 20.69
C VAL A 736 -33.98 -2.35 20.62
N VAL A 737 -34.61 -2.32 19.43
CA VAL A 737 -35.61 -3.30 19.03
C VAL A 737 -34.97 -4.17 17.96
N ALA A 738 -34.73 -5.44 18.28
CA ALA A 738 -34.12 -6.38 17.35
C ALA A 738 -34.94 -7.66 17.23
N SER A 739 -34.85 -8.32 16.08
CA SER A 739 -35.31 -9.70 15.90
C SER A 739 -34.12 -10.62 15.73
N GLY A 740 -34.24 -11.85 16.22
CA GLY A 740 -33.19 -12.87 16.16
C GLY A 740 -33.54 -14.04 17.07
N SER A 741 -32.68 -15.08 17.05
CA SER A 741 -32.86 -16.21 17.97
C SER A 741 -32.61 -15.77 19.43
N SER A 742 -33.27 -16.42 20.38
CA SER A 742 -33.07 -16.26 21.81
C SER A 742 -31.62 -16.49 22.27
N ASP A 743 -30.83 -17.13 21.43
CA ASP A 743 -29.42 -17.42 21.69
C ASP A 743 -28.51 -16.18 21.64
N GLY A 744 -29.00 -15.03 21.12
CA GLY A 744 -28.28 -13.72 21.14
C GLY A 744 -28.53 -12.87 22.39
N ALA A 745 -29.11 -13.45 23.45
CA ALA A 745 -29.44 -12.77 24.69
C ALA A 745 -28.22 -12.27 25.50
N ASP A 746 -27.03 -12.65 25.14
CA ASP A 746 -25.76 -12.15 25.68
C ASP A 746 -25.30 -10.82 25.04
N VAL A 747 -25.82 -10.48 23.88
CA VAL A 747 -25.55 -9.22 23.17
C VAL A 747 -26.61 -8.16 23.47
N LEU A 748 -27.90 -8.56 23.46
CA LEU A 748 -29.04 -7.74 23.84
C LEU A 748 -29.77 -8.48 24.98
N LEU A 749 -29.76 -7.92 26.17
CA LEU A 749 -30.47 -8.47 27.32
C LEU A 749 -31.95 -8.13 27.18
N PRO A 750 -32.84 -9.13 26.90
CA PRO A 750 -34.25 -8.87 26.66
C PRO A 750 -34.90 -8.20 27.86
N ASP A 751 -35.76 -7.19 27.63
CA ASP A 751 -36.47 -6.37 28.62
C ASP A 751 -35.58 -5.60 29.61
N VAL A 752 -34.24 -5.63 29.38
CA VAL A 752 -33.26 -4.91 30.19
C VAL A 752 -32.55 -3.85 29.37
N THR A 753 -32.01 -4.23 28.20
CA THR A 753 -31.27 -3.31 27.31
C THR A 753 -32.02 -3.00 26.02
N GLY A 754 -33.17 -3.60 25.81
CA GLY A 754 -34.03 -3.43 24.65
C GLY A 754 -35.06 -4.56 24.54
N LEU A 755 -35.72 -4.61 23.40
CA LEU A 755 -36.76 -5.60 23.11
C LEU A 755 -36.26 -6.58 22.03
N LEU A 756 -36.28 -7.88 22.37
CA LEU A 756 -35.91 -8.96 21.43
C LEU A 756 -37.18 -9.62 20.93
N LEU A 757 -37.42 -9.55 19.60
CA LEU A 757 -38.59 -10.09 18.94
C LEU A 757 -38.32 -11.49 18.45
N GLU A 758 -39.30 -12.37 18.58
CA GLU A 758 -39.16 -13.79 18.19
C GLU A 758 -39.11 -13.97 16.66
N HIS A 759 -40.01 -13.30 15.93
CA HIS A 759 -40.16 -13.51 14.49
C HIS A 759 -39.81 -12.26 13.66
N GLY A 760 -39.87 -11.07 14.24
CA GLY A 760 -39.58 -9.82 13.51
C GLY A 760 -40.57 -9.50 12.42
N SER A 761 -41.86 -9.86 12.64
CA SER A 761 -42.92 -9.46 11.73
C SER A 761 -43.17 -7.95 11.79
N PRO A 762 -43.70 -7.33 10.72
CA PRO A 762 -44.01 -5.90 10.74
C PRO A 762 -44.89 -5.45 11.93
N VAL A 763 -45.82 -6.31 12.33
CA VAL A 763 -46.74 -6.04 13.46
C VAL A 763 -46.00 -6.06 14.79
N GLU A 764 -45.13 -7.05 15.00
CA GLU A 764 -44.31 -7.16 16.23
C GLU A 764 -43.32 -6.00 16.31
N ILE A 765 -42.64 -5.66 15.20
CA ILE A 765 -41.75 -4.51 15.14
C ILE A 765 -42.48 -3.22 15.48
N ALA A 766 -43.67 -2.99 14.87
CA ALA A 766 -44.47 -1.80 15.13
C ALA A 766 -44.94 -1.73 16.58
N ALA A 767 -45.33 -2.86 17.17
CA ALA A 767 -45.78 -2.91 18.57
C ALA A 767 -44.64 -2.58 19.53
N ALA A 768 -43.49 -3.19 19.35
CA ALA A 768 -42.29 -2.94 20.17
C ALA A 768 -41.76 -1.48 20.04
N LEU A 769 -41.74 -0.98 18.80
CA LEU A 769 -41.38 0.43 18.60
C LEU A 769 -42.40 1.39 19.21
N GLN A 770 -43.72 1.09 19.13
CA GLN A 770 -44.78 1.88 19.77
C GLN A 770 -44.59 1.97 21.28
N THR A 771 -44.26 0.87 21.93
CA THR A 771 -43.95 0.84 23.37
C THR A 771 -42.84 1.83 23.73
N LEU A 772 -41.71 1.78 22.99
CA LEU A 772 -40.59 2.69 23.23
C LEU A 772 -40.88 4.12 22.76
N VAL A 773 -41.73 4.36 21.78
CA VAL A 773 -42.14 5.69 21.34
C VAL A 773 -42.99 6.39 22.41
N THR A 774 -43.89 5.68 23.07
CA THR A 774 -44.81 6.24 24.07
C THR A 774 -44.23 6.34 25.49
N ASP A 775 -43.27 5.45 25.84
CA ASP A 775 -42.68 5.42 27.20
C ASP A 775 -41.23 5.94 27.18
N GLY A 776 -41.08 7.24 27.52
CA GLY A 776 -39.79 7.89 27.60
C GLY A 776 -38.90 7.37 28.75
N ALA A 777 -39.50 7.02 29.87
CA ALA A 777 -38.77 6.50 31.02
C ALA A 777 -38.20 5.10 30.73
N LEU A 778 -38.96 4.28 30.00
CA LEU A 778 -38.49 2.97 29.54
C LEU A 778 -37.33 3.09 28.57
N ARG A 779 -37.39 4.06 27.63
CA ARG A 779 -36.27 4.33 26.69
C ARG A 779 -35.00 4.68 27.45
N GLU A 780 -35.09 5.56 28.42
CA GLU A 780 -33.95 6.01 29.23
C GLU A 780 -33.37 4.86 30.06
N ARG A 781 -34.23 4.10 30.76
CA ARG A 781 -33.81 2.94 31.54
C ARG A 781 -33.08 1.89 30.67
N PHE A 782 -33.65 1.53 29.52
CA PHE A 782 -33.01 0.58 28.60
C PHE A 782 -31.70 1.13 28.03
N GLY A 783 -31.64 2.42 27.73
CA GLY A 783 -30.43 3.06 27.22
C GLY A 783 -29.29 3.04 28.26
N GLN A 784 -29.58 3.39 29.50
CA GLN A 784 -28.61 3.33 30.61
C GLN A 784 -28.11 1.89 30.85
N ALA A 785 -29.02 0.93 30.89
CA ALA A 785 -28.66 -0.47 31.05
C ALA A 785 -27.83 -1.00 29.86
N ALA A 786 -28.18 -0.60 28.64
CA ALA A 786 -27.44 -0.96 27.45
C ALA A 786 -26.00 -0.42 27.49
N GLN A 787 -25.81 0.84 27.91
CA GLN A 787 -24.49 1.44 28.05
C GLN A 787 -23.65 0.75 29.13
N ALA A 788 -24.25 0.42 30.27
CA ALA A 788 -23.59 -0.32 31.34
C ALA A 788 -23.14 -1.71 30.86
N HIS A 789 -24.02 -2.42 30.16
CA HIS A 789 -23.70 -3.71 29.54
C HIS A 789 -22.57 -3.59 28.51
N ALA A 790 -22.60 -2.59 27.67
CA ALA A 790 -21.56 -2.37 26.65
C ALA A 790 -20.16 -2.17 27.26
N ARG A 791 -20.06 -1.45 28.40
CA ARG A 791 -18.79 -1.22 29.11
C ARG A 791 -18.15 -2.51 29.65
N THR A 792 -18.95 -3.53 29.94
CA THR A 792 -18.44 -4.81 30.45
C THR A 792 -18.30 -5.89 29.36
N ALA A 793 -19.21 -5.93 28.39
CA ALA A 793 -19.24 -6.96 27.36
C ALA A 793 -18.46 -6.59 26.10
N PHE A 794 -18.46 -5.29 25.70
CA PHE A 794 -17.94 -4.86 24.40
C PHE A 794 -16.69 -4.00 24.49
N ASP A 795 -16.14 -3.83 25.68
CA ASP A 795 -14.91 -3.06 25.90
C ASP A 795 -13.73 -3.68 25.13
N PRO A 796 -13.01 -2.91 24.30
CA PRO A 796 -11.95 -3.44 23.46
C PRO A 796 -10.73 -3.91 24.27
N VAL A 797 -10.43 -3.30 25.41
CA VAL A 797 -9.30 -3.69 26.26
C VAL A 797 -9.61 -5.01 26.96
N LEU A 798 -10.82 -5.13 27.55
CA LEU A 798 -11.25 -6.37 28.22
C LEU A 798 -11.31 -7.54 27.23
N ASN A 799 -11.87 -7.32 26.04
CA ASN A 799 -11.97 -8.38 25.02
C ASN A 799 -10.61 -8.76 24.42
N ALA A 800 -9.68 -7.81 24.28
CA ALA A 800 -8.31 -8.12 23.91
C ALA A 800 -7.66 -9.04 24.96
N ARG A 801 -7.79 -8.72 26.25
CA ARG A 801 -7.29 -9.58 27.36
C ARG A 801 -7.90 -10.98 27.36
N ARG A 802 -9.21 -11.11 27.06
CA ARG A 802 -9.87 -12.42 26.92
C ARG A 802 -9.27 -13.24 25.77
N VAL A 803 -8.97 -12.61 24.64
CA VAL A 803 -8.28 -13.28 23.51
C VAL A 803 -6.83 -13.60 23.86
N GLU A 804 -6.14 -12.72 24.57
CA GLU A 804 -4.77 -12.96 25.05
C GLU A 804 -4.69 -14.17 25.99
N ALA A 805 -5.67 -14.32 26.86
CA ALA A 805 -5.74 -15.51 27.73
C ALA A 805 -5.82 -16.82 26.91
N VAL A 806 -6.57 -16.83 25.81
CA VAL A 806 -6.60 -17.97 24.88
C VAL A 806 -5.23 -18.20 24.24
N TYR A 807 -4.50 -17.15 23.88
CA TYR A 807 -3.15 -17.28 23.35
C TYR A 807 -2.16 -17.82 24.38
N ASP A 808 -2.25 -17.35 25.61
CA ASP A 808 -1.40 -17.82 26.71
C ASP A 808 -1.66 -19.30 27.04
N GLU A 809 -2.94 -19.73 27.10
CA GLU A 809 -3.32 -21.14 27.25
C GLU A 809 -2.73 -22.02 26.12
N LEU A 810 -2.80 -21.56 24.88
CA LEU A 810 -2.21 -22.25 23.72
C LEU A 810 -0.69 -22.39 23.85
N LEU A 811 -0.02 -21.28 24.13
CA LEU A 811 1.43 -21.25 24.26
C LEU A 811 1.95 -22.11 25.42
N ALA A 812 1.17 -22.22 26.51
CA ALA A 812 1.46 -23.05 27.64
C ALA A 812 1.10 -24.54 27.42
N GLY A 813 0.33 -24.87 26.37
CA GLY A 813 -0.18 -26.23 26.14
C GLY A 813 -1.24 -26.69 27.16
N THR A 814 -1.95 -25.73 27.77
CA THR A 814 -2.90 -25.95 28.89
C THR A 814 -4.36 -25.82 28.50
N ILE A 815 -4.68 -25.81 27.22
CA ILE A 815 -6.09 -25.72 26.79
C ILE A 815 -6.86 -26.94 27.29
N ALA A 816 -7.75 -26.71 28.26
CA ALA A 816 -8.66 -27.71 28.78
C ALA A 816 -9.71 -28.09 27.75
N ALA A 817 -10.03 -29.38 27.64
CA ALA A 817 -11.19 -29.88 26.91
C ALA A 817 -12.49 -29.19 27.39
N PRO A 818 -13.50 -29.01 26.52
CA PRO A 818 -14.73 -28.29 26.88
C PRO A 818 -15.40 -28.91 28.09
N ALA A 819 -15.67 -28.15 29.12
CA ALA A 819 -16.59 -28.52 30.17
C ALA A 819 -18.02 -28.47 29.55
N GLY A 820 -18.57 -29.64 29.21
CA GLY A 820 -19.94 -29.88 28.77
C GLY A 820 -20.63 -28.90 27.78
N PRO A 821 -21.77 -29.25 27.21
CA PRO A 821 -22.48 -28.36 26.29
C PRO A 821 -22.89 -27.04 26.96
N PRO A 822 -22.80 -25.90 26.24
CA PRO A 822 -22.93 -24.54 26.77
C PRO A 822 -24.27 -24.21 27.45
N HIS A 823 -25.27 -25.10 27.42
CA HIS A 823 -26.58 -24.91 28.06
C HIS A 823 -26.61 -25.11 29.58
N GLN A 824 -25.49 -25.52 30.23
CA GLN A 824 -25.48 -25.76 31.67
C GLN A 824 -24.85 -24.63 32.52
N LEU A 825 -24.20 -23.64 31.93
CA LEU A 825 -23.48 -22.58 32.67
C LEU A 825 -24.35 -21.38 33.07
N LEU A 826 -25.61 -21.31 32.66
CA LEU A 826 -26.54 -20.23 33.01
C LEU A 826 -27.56 -20.59 34.15
N LYS A 827 -27.44 -21.78 34.76
CA LYS A 827 -28.38 -22.20 35.83
C LYS A 827 -27.81 -22.26 37.26
N THR A 828 -26.60 -21.77 37.48
CA THR A 828 -26.01 -21.84 38.84
C THR A 828 -25.65 -20.47 39.43
N SER A 829 -26.59 -19.50 39.43
CA SER A 829 -26.43 -18.31 40.26
C SER A 829 -27.72 -17.86 40.98
N ASP A 830 -28.80 -18.71 41.04
CA ASP A 830 -29.95 -18.45 41.91
C ASP A 830 -30.09 -19.61 42.91
N GLY A 831 -29.44 -19.47 44.07
CA GLY A 831 -29.60 -20.46 45.11
C GLY A 831 -28.71 -20.26 46.33
N ALA A 832 -28.66 -19.04 46.88
CA ALA A 832 -28.15 -18.85 48.24
C ALA A 832 -28.63 -17.53 48.84
N THR A 833 -29.90 -17.44 49.17
CA THR A 833 -30.39 -16.63 50.32
C THR A 833 -31.75 -17.17 50.70
N ASN A 834 -31.78 -18.05 51.72
CA ASN A 834 -32.76 -18.11 52.78
C ASN A 834 -32.48 -19.31 53.67
N GLY A 835 -31.96 -19.06 54.84
CA GLY A 835 -31.83 -19.95 56.01
C GLY A 835 -31.11 -19.18 57.10
#